data_880e33096f71b6233a41854e415e2b35
#
_entry.id   880e33096f71b6233a41854e415e2b35
#
_cell.length_a   1.000
_cell.length_b   1.000
_cell.length_c   1.000
_cell.angle_alpha   90.00
_cell.angle_beta   90.00
_cell.angle_gamma   90.00
#
_symmetry.space_group_name_H-M   'P 1'
#
loop_
_entity.id
_entity.type
_entity.pdbx_description
1 polymer ?
#
loop_
_entity_poly.entity_id
_entity_poly.type
_entity_poly.pdbx_seq_one_letter_code
_entity_poly.pdbx_strand_id
1 'polypeptide(L)'
;MLRGLRQASSNWLGRIIMAAVVLFLIISFGIWGIGDIFRGFGVYTVAKIGRTEISVDQFRNQYNERLQRFGQQLGRPITPDQARALGLEQQILGQMVAEAALDERARQLGLGISDAEVAKRITQEPAFRGVNGQFDQNVFQQVIRQAGFSEQRFVAEQRRQTLRHQLSAAIGGEFTAPKTAAQLLDRYQNEERAIDYVVLDGNKFTDIPTPTPEELTAYFDAHKAAFRAPEYRKLVVLTVSPEELARTVEVSDEDAKRTYDIRLGRYTVPERRQIQQISFPNAEEADAASKRIAEGLGFEALATERKLTDKDIDLGTVTKAEMIDPAIADVAFGLAPGAVSAPVTGRFSTAIVRVVRIEPGSTKSFADVESEIKHDIAVDRAKGEVNKIRDKIEDEYAAGAKLEDIAKKLNLPVATIDAVDRAGRSPAEQPVAGLPQGVDILNDAFAADTGAENDPAAIPGGGFVWYEVADITPSRERMLDEVKDRVAARWRDDEINKRLDAKTMEIVDKLKAGAPLADVATADQLMVETKFGLKRQEAAILPPAVVGQVFRTPKDSVASADGNTPYERIIFKVTDVKEPTFEAGGAAAKPLQDQLRTAYGDELLNQYVLKLETDLDTSINQAALNQAVGRGTSE
;
A
#
# COMPACT_ATOMS: atom_id res chain seq x y z
N MET A 1 -33.50 6.53 65.60
CA MET A 1 -32.10 6.14 65.31
C MET A 1 -31.06 7.27 65.40
N LEU A 2 -31.38 8.53 65.08
CA LEU A 2 -30.41 9.65 65.13
C LEU A 2 -30.04 10.12 66.57
N ARG A 3 -30.85 9.85 67.60
CA ARG A 3 -30.51 10.19 68.98
C ARG A 3 -29.45 9.29 69.63
N GLY A 4 -29.34 8.01 69.20
CA GLY A 4 -28.32 7.08 69.69
C GLY A 4 -26.89 7.41 69.12
N LEU A 5 -26.80 7.89 67.87
CA LEU A 5 -25.53 8.32 67.25
C LEU A 5 -24.96 9.60 67.91
N ARG A 6 -25.83 10.51 68.37
CA ARG A 6 -25.45 11.75 69.06
C ARG A 6 -24.95 11.53 70.50
N GLN A 7 -25.41 10.46 71.16
CA GLN A 7 -24.97 10.08 72.52
C GLN A 7 -23.66 9.25 72.49
N ALA A 8 -23.44 8.49 71.43
CA ALA A 8 -22.19 7.74 71.18
C ALA A 8 -21.00 8.68 70.86
N SER A 9 -21.24 9.83 70.18
CA SER A 9 -20.18 10.80 69.85
C SER A 9 -19.73 11.68 71.03
N SER A 10 -20.44 11.66 72.17
CA SER A 10 -20.06 12.46 73.33
C SER A 10 -19.11 11.75 74.32
N ASN A 11 -19.02 10.42 74.26
CA ASN A 11 -18.12 9.63 75.10
C ASN A 11 -16.75 9.39 74.37
N TRP A 12 -15.66 9.43 75.17
CA TRP A 12 -14.32 9.26 74.65
C TRP A 12 -14.14 7.89 73.90
N LEU A 13 -14.83 6.83 74.41
CA LEU A 13 -14.83 5.50 73.75
C LEU A 13 -15.58 5.54 72.42
N GLY A 14 -16.68 6.27 72.30
CA GLY A 14 -17.44 6.47 71.08
C GLY A 14 -16.66 7.24 70.00
N ARG A 15 -15.78 8.17 70.40
CA ARG A 15 -14.87 8.89 69.50
C ARG A 15 -13.75 7.99 68.97
N ILE A 16 -13.21 7.08 69.81
CA ILE A 16 -12.21 6.10 69.38
C ILE A 16 -12.81 5.12 68.37
N ILE A 17 -14.00 4.59 68.64
CA ILE A 17 -14.70 3.68 67.71
C ILE A 17 -15.02 4.37 66.41
N MET A 18 -15.50 5.63 66.45
CA MET A 18 -15.80 6.40 65.26
C MET A 18 -14.51 6.72 64.46
N ALA A 19 -13.42 7.07 65.15
CA ALA A 19 -12.11 7.25 64.50
C ALA A 19 -11.57 5.96 63.86
N ALA A 20 -11.76 4.82 64.53
CA ALA A 20 -11.37 3.51 63.99
C ALA A 20 -12.20 3.13 62.75
N VAL A 21 -13.53 3.42 62.76
CA VAL A 21 -14.42 3.20 61.61
C VAL A 21 -14.05 4.13 60.45
N VAL A 22 -13.77 5.41 60.73
CA VAL A 22 -13.33 6.36 59.70
C VAL A 22 -11.95 5.97 59.12
N LEU A 23 -11.03 5.54 60.01
CA LEU A 23 -9.71 5.05 59.57
C LEU A 23 -9.84 3.77 58.71
N PHE A 24 -10.72 2.84 59.12
CA PHE A 24 -11.02 1.64 58.36
C PHE A 24 -11.66 1.97 56.99
N LEU A 25 -12.56 2.94 56.92
CA LEU A 25 -13.13 3.44 55.66
C LEU A 25 -12.06 4.08 54.79
N ILE A 26 -11.17 4.91 55.37
CA ILE A 26 -10.05 5.51 54.62
C ILE A 26 -9.11 4.44 54.09
N ILE A 27 -8.77 3.43 54.90
CA ILE A 27 -7.93 2.30 54.46
C ILE A 27 -8.67 1.45 53.42
N SER A 28 -9.95 1.17 53.62
CA SER A 28 -10.79 0.43 52.67
C SER A 28 -10.92 1.16 51.33
N PHE A 29 -11.15 2.48 51.35
CA PHE A 29 -11.17 3.29 50.14
C PHE A 29 -9.77 3.45 49.51
N GLY A 30 -8.69 3.46 50.31
CA GLY A 30 -7.33 3.51 49.83
C GLY A 30 -6.87 2.21 49.18
N ILE A 31 -7.33 1.05 49.67
CA ILE A 31 -6.96 -0.28 49.16
C ILE A 31 -7.93 -0.76 48.07
N TRP A 32 -9.23 -0.42 48.14
CA TRP A 32 -10.27 -0.98 47.25
C TRP A 32 -11.00 0.03 46.37
N GLY A 33 -10.87 1.35 46.55
CA GLY A 33 -11.87 2.25 46.01
C GLY A 33 -11.43 3.40 45.13
N ILE A 34 -10.17 3.78 45.05
CA ILE A 34 -9.77 4.97 44.28
C ILE A 34 -8.89 4.61 43.07
N GLY A 35 -8.22 3.46 43.06
CA GLY A 35 -7.40 3.00 41.94
C GLY A 35 -8.17 2.80 40.64
N ASP A 36 -9.45 2.42 40.74
CA ASP A 36 -10.25 2.06 39.56
C ASP A 36 -10.91 3.30 38.92
N ILE A 37 -11.26 4.33 39.70
CA ILE A 37 -11.78 5.60 39.14
C ILE A 37 -10.69 6.37 38.38
N PHE A 38 -9.43 6.28 38.81
CA PHE A 38 -8.31 6.89 38.11
C PHE A 38 -7.73 6.01 36.98
N ARG A 39 -7.97 4.69 36.98
CA ARG A 39 -7.64 3.79 35.85
C ARG A 39 -8.61 3.95 34.68
N GLY A 40 -9.85 4.37 34.92
CA GLY A 40 -10.85 4.61 33.87
C GLY A 40 -10.58 5.84 33.00
N PHE A 41 -9.80 6.81 33.45
CA PHE A 41 -9.48 8.03 32.69
C PHE A 41 -8.47 7.84 31.54
N GLY A 42 -7.78 6.70 31.44
CA GLY A 42 -6.81 6.42 30.38
C GLY A 42 -7.27 5.44 29.30
N VAL A 43 -8.37 4.73 29.49
CA VAL A 43 -8.79 3.61 28.60
C VAL A 43 -9.27 4.10 27.22
N TYR A 44 -9.74 5.35 27.13
CA TYR A 44 -10.29 5.93 25.91
C TYR A 44 -9.37 6.95 25.23
N THR A 45 -8.18 7.20 25.76
CA THR A 45 -7.24 8.19 25.22
C THR A 45 -6.00 7.48 24.69
N VAL A 46 -5.75 7.62 23.38
CA VAL A 46 -4.57 7.06 22.68
C VAL A 46 -3.33 7.91 22.93
N ALA A 47 -3.46 9.22 22.92
CA ALA A 47 -2.35 10.14 23.23
C ALA A 47 -2.86 11.39 23.91
N LYS A 48 -1.99 11.96 24.80
CA LYS A 48 -2.22 13.23 25.48
C LYS A 48 -1.06 14.17 25.20
N ILE A 49 -1.36 15.38 24.76
CA ILE A 49 -0.42 16.43 24.40
C ILE A 49 -0.82 17.71 25.13
N GLY A 50 -0.17 18.02 26.24
CA GLY A 50 -0.58 19.11 27.13
C GLY A 50 -2.02 18.94 27.62
N ARG A 51 -2.94 19.80 27.13
CA ARG A 51 -4.38 19.72 27.46
C ARG A 51 -5.21 19.04 26.35
N THR A 52 -4.61 18.77 25.21
CA THR A 52 -5.28 18.12 24.07
C THR A 52 -5.18 16.60 24.20
N GLU A 53 -6.28 15.89 24.00
CA GLU A 53 -6.34 14.43 24.03
C GLU A 53 -6.82 13.90 22.69
N ILE A 54 -6.20 12.82 22.23
CA ILE A 54 -6.60 12.05 21.06
C ILE A 54 -7.31 10.80 21.55
N SER A 55 -8.63 10.71 21.29
CA SER A 55 -9.42 9.57 21.74
C SER A 55 -9.22 8.35 20.81
N VAL A 56 -9.56 7.16 21.36
CA VAL A 56 -9.60 5.88 20.61
C VAL A 56 -10.47 6.01 19.35
N ASP A 57 -11.64 6.65 19.47
CA ASP A 57 -12.56 6.80 18.34
C ASP A 57 -12.03 7.76 17.27
N GLN A 58 -11.38 8.86 17.67
CA GLN A 58 -10.74 9.78 16.72
C GLN A 58 -9.62 9.06 15.94
N PHE A 59 -8.77 8.32 16.64
CA PHE A 59 -7.70 7.57 15.99
C PHE A 59 -8.27 6.48 15.05
N ARG A 60 -9.24 5.70 15.53
CA ARG A 60 -9.88 4.64 14.72
C ARG A 60 -10.51 5.18 13.45
N ASN A 61 -11.20 6.31 13.51
CA ASN A 61 -11.81 6.92 12.34
C ASN A 61 -10.75 7.36 11.31
N GLN A 62 -9.68 8.03 11.75
CA GLN A 62 -8.57 8.44 10.88
C GLN A 62 -7.84 7.22 10.28
N TYR A 63 -7.62 6.18 11.09
CA TYR A 63 -6.99 4.94 10.65
C TYR A 63 -7.81 4.25 9.56
N ASN A 64 -9.12 4.06 9.79
CA ASN A 64 -10.01 3.42 8.80
C ASN A 64 -10.11 4.24 7.50
N GLU A 65 -10.23 5.55 7.60
CA GLU A 65 -10.26 6.44 6.43
C GLU A 65 -8.95 6.36 5.63
N ARG A 66 -7.80 6.29 6.31
CA ARG A 66 -6.51 6.16 5.66
C ARG A 66 -6.35 4.79 4.98
N LEU A 67 -6.80 3.71 5.64
CA LEU A 67 -6.82 2.36 5.07
C LEU A 67 -7.66 2.31 3.79
N GLN A 68 -8.86 2.91 3.81
CA GLN A 68 -9.73 2.95 2.63
C GLN A 68 -9.09 3.71 1.48
N ARG A 69 -8.53 4.89 1.72
CA ARG A 69 -7.84 5.68 0.69
C ARG A 69 -6.65 4.93 0.09
N PHE A 70 -5.84 4.29 0.95
CA PHE A 70 -4.68 3.52 0.51
C PHE A 70 -5.10 2.25 -0.26
N GLY A 71 -6.17 1.58 0.17
CA GLY A 71 -6.80 0.47 -0.56
C GLY A 71 -7.30 0.87 -1.94
N GLN A 72 -7.93 2.05 -2.07
CA GLN A 72 -8.36 2.60 -3.37
C GLN A 72 -7.17 2.86 -4.31
N GLN A 73 -6.05 3.40 -3.79
CA GLN A 73 -4.83 3.63 -4.57
C GLN A 73 -4.20 2.33 -5.08
N LEU A 74 -4.26 1.26 -4.29
CA LEU A 74 -3.73 -0.06 -4.65
C LEU A 74 -4.72 -0.93 -5.44
N GLY A 75 -5.97 -0.48 -5.62
CA GLY A 75 -7.03 -1.24 -6.27
C GLY A 75 -7.51 -2.48 -5.49
N ARG A 76 -7.12 -2.61 -4.21
CA ARG A 76 -7.53 -3.71 -3.32
C ARG A 76 -7.59 -3.27 -1.85
N PRO A 77 -8.46 -3.85 -1.04
CA PRO A 77 -8.47 -3.62 0.41
C PRO A 77 -7.14 -4.04 1.04
N ILE A 78 -6.72 -3.33 2.09
CA ILE A 78 -5.54 -3.64 2.89
C ILE A 78 -5.99 -4.22 4.22
N THR A 79 -5.38 -5.33 4.62
CA THR A 79 -5.62 -5.92 5.93
C THR A 79 -4.91 -5.14 7.04
N PRO A 80 -5.39 -5.21 8.30
CA PRO A 80 -4.71 -4.56 9.43
C PRO A 80 -3.25 -4.99 9.59
N ASP A 81 -2.91 -6.25 9.29
CA ASP A 81 -1.54 -6.76 9.37
C ASP A 81 -0.64 -6.17 8.28
N GLN A 82 -1.14 -6.03 7.06
CA GLN A 82 -0.43 -5.34 5.99
C GLN A 82 -0.22 -3.86 6.31
N ALA A 83 -1.22 -3.20 6.89
CA ALA A 83 -1.11 -1.81 7.33
C ALA A 83 -0.02 -1.62 8.38
N ARG A 84 0.10 -2.58 9.31
CA ARG A 84 1.16 -2.63 10.33
C ARG A 84 2.54 -2.83 9.72
N ALA A 85 2.70 -3.81 8.84
CA ALA A 85 3.95 -4.06 8.14
C ALA A 85 4.45 -2.83 7.38
N LEU A 86 3.53 -1.99 6.90
CA LEU A 86 3.80 -0.71 6.26
C LEU A 86 4.00 0.46 7.25
N GLY A 87 3.88 0.24 8.55
CA GLY A 87 4.04 1.28 9.57
C GLY A 87 2.93 2.34 9.60
N LEU A 88 1.77 2.08 8.99
CA LEU A 88 0.68 3.07 8.88
C LEU A 88 0.13 3.51 10.24
N GLU A 89 0.10 2.62 11.23
CA GLU A 89 -0.36 2.94 12.59
C GLU A 89 0.48 4.06 13.22
N GLN A 90 1.81 3.90 13.19
CA GLN A 90 2.75 4.87 13.74
C GLN A 90 2.75 6.17 12.94
N GLN A 91 2.63 6.09 11.62
CA GLN A 91 2.58 7.26 10.75
C GLN A 91 1.34 8.11 11.05
N ILE A 92 0.16 7.48 11.19
CA ILE A 92 -1.09 8.19 11.49
C ILE A 92 -1.05 8.78 12.90
N LEU A 93 -0.57 8.00 13.88
CA LEU A 93 -0.43 8.50 15.25
C LEU A 93 0.51 9.69 15.32
N GLY A 94 1.69 9.61 14.70
CA GLY A 94 2.66 10.70 14.64
C GLY A 94 2.07 11.96 14.01
N GLN A 95 1.32 11.82 12.91
CA GLN A 95 0.62 12.95 12.29
C GLN A 95 -0.41 13.58 13.24
N MET A 96 -1.24 12.78 13.90
CA MET A 96 -2.26 13.29 14.83
C MET A 96 -1.63 13.97 16.06
N VAL A 97 -0.53 13.43 16.58
CA VAL A 97 0.23 14.03 17.69
C VAL A 97 0.83 15.35 17.26
N ALA A 98 1.45 15.43 16.09
CA ALA A 98 2.01 16.66 15.55
C ALA A 98 0.95 17.76 15.35
N GLU A 99 -0.22 17.40 14.81
CA GLU A 99 -1.35 18.32 14.66
C GLU A 99 -1.86 18.82 16.00
N ALA A 100 -2.01 17.93 16.99
CA ALA A 100 -2.43 18.27 18.34
C ALA A 100 -1.41 19.16 19.07
N ALA A 101 -0.10 18.92 18.87
CA ALA A 101 0.96 19.75 19.44
C ALA A 101 0.94 21.18 18.88
N LEU A 102 0.73 21.31 17.57
CA LEU A 102 0.57 22.62 16.92
C LEU A 102 -0.71 23.35 17.37
N ASP A 103 -1.82 22.64 17.51
CA ASP A 103 -3.08 23.20 18.04
C ASP A 103 -2.93 23.69 19.48
N GLU A 104 -2.29 22.89 20.32
CA GLU A 104 -2.02 23.26 21.72
C GLU A 104 -1.07 24.47 21.80
N ARG A 105 -0.08 24.54 20.91
CA ARG A 105 0.83 25.68 20.83
C ARG A 105 0.12 26.94 20.34
N ALA A 106 -0.71 26.84 19.31
CA ALA A 106 -1.54 27.94 18.84
C ALA A 106 -2.44 28.50 19.98
N ARG A 107 -3.03 27.59 20.76
CA ARG A 107 -3.83 27.95 21.93
C ARG A 107 -3.01 28.67 23.02
N GLN A 108 -1.81 28.16 23.34
CA GLN A 108 -0.92 28.79 24.34
C GLN A 108 -0.47 30.19 23.93
N LEU A 109 -0.23 30.40 22.62
CA LEU A 109 0.13 31.70 22.07
C LEU A 109 -1.07 32.65 21.93
N GLY A 110 -2.30 32.18 22.22
CA GLY A 110 -3.51 32.99 22.06
C GLY A 110 -3.82 33.35 20.61
N LEU A 111 -3.37 32.52 19.66
CA LEU A 111 -3.65 32.75 18.25
C LEU A 111 -5.14 32.60 17.96
N GLY A 112 -5.67 33.51 17.16
CA GLY A 112 -7.07 33.50 16.77
C GLY A 112 -7.26 33.93 15.31
N ILE A 113 -8.35 33.51 14.72
CA ILE A 113 -8.79 33.91 13.39
C ILE A 113 -10.24 34.34 13.47
N SER A 114 -10.60 35.43 12.79
CA SER A 114 -11.98 35.94 12.80
C SER A 114 -12.94 35.02 12.04
N ASP A 115 -14.21 35.01 12.46
CA ASP A 115 -15.24 34.25 11.78
C ASP A 115 -15.40 34.67 10.31
N ALA A 116 -15.22 35.95 10.01
CA ALA A 116 -15.25 36.47 8.65
C ALA A 116 -14.16 35.86 7.76
N GLU A 117 -12.94 35.69 8.29
CA GLU A 117 -11.85 35.10 7.51
C GLU A 117 -12.06 33.58 7.31
N VAL A 118 -12.58 32.86 8.31
CA VAL A 118 -12.95 31.45 8.15
C VAL A 118 -14.06 31.30 7.11
N ALA A 119 -15.12 32.12 7.19
CA ALA A 119 -16.21 32.10 6.22
C ALA A 119 -15.72 32.41 4.80
N LYS A 120 -14.82 33.40 4.64
CA LYS A 120 -14.22 33.74 3.35
C LYS A 120 -13.46 32.53 2.76
N ARG A 121 -12.67 31.82 3.53
CA ARG A 121 -11.95 30.61 3.07
C ARG A 121 -12.90 29.51 2.63
N ILE A 122 -13.92 29.22 3.45
CA ILE A 122 -14.95 28.23 3.12
C ILE A 122 -15.66 28.61 1.81
N THR A 123 -16.05 29.87 1.63
CA THR A 123 -16.76 30.30 0.42
C THR A 123 -15.87 30.35 -0.83
N GLN A 124 -14.55 30.40 -0.68
CA GLN A 124 -13.58 30.35 -1.78
C GLN A 124 -13.23 28.93 -2.21
N GLU A 125 -13.55 27.92 -1.39
CA GLU A 125 -13.20 26.53 -1.67
C GLU A 125 -13.95 26.00 -2.91
N PRO A 126 -13.24 25.49 -3.93
CA PRO A 126 -13.85 25.00 -5.17
C PRO A 126 -14.87 23.89 -4.96
N ALA A 127 -14.68 23.03 -3.96
CA ALA A 127 -15.56 21.91 -3.64
C ALA A 127 -16.98 22.34 -3.22
N PHE A 128 -17.18 23.60 -2.84
CA PHE A 128 -18.47 24.14 -2.38
C PHE A 128 -19.14 25.06 -3.41
N ARG A 129 -18.66 25.03 -4.66
CA ARG A 129 -19.22 25.85 -5.73
C ARG A 129 -20.35 25.13 -6.43
N GLY A 130 -21.42 25.88 -6.69
CA GLY A 130 -22.51 25.42 -7.55
C GLY A 130 -22.16 25.52 -9.05
N VAL A 131 -23.11 25.18 -9.90
CA VAL A 131 -22.96 25.19 -11.36
C VAL A 131 -22.63 26.58 -11.95
N ASN A 132 -22.90 27.64 -11.21
CA ASN A 132 -22.57 29.03 -11.56
C ASN A 132 -21.15 29.46 -11.17
N GLY A 133 -20.34 28.54 -10.60
CA GLY A 133 -18.98 28.80 -10.14
C GLY A 133 -18.86 29.58 -8.83
N GLN A 134 -20.00 29.94 -8.20
CA GLN A 134 -20.05 30.64 -6.92
C GLN A 134 -20.35 29.66 -5.78
N PHE A 135 -20.07 30.07 -4.53
CA PHE A 135 -20.41 29.28 -3.34
C PHE A 135 -21.92 28.97 -3.32
N ASP A 136 -22.24 27.71 -3.10
CA ASP A 136 -23.62 27.22 -2.94
C ASP A 136 -23.76 26.53 -1.58
N GLN A 137 -24.65 27.05 -0.75
CA GLN A 137 -24.89 26.56 0.60
C GLN A 137 -25.43 25.12 0.62
N ASN A 138 -26.22 24.73 -0.39
CA ASN A 138 -26.75 23.37 -0.46
C ASN A 138 -25.65 22.38 -0.80
N VAL A 139 -24.77 22.72 -1.76
CA VAL A 139 -23.57 21.92 -2.10
C VAL A 139 -22.68 21.80 -0.88
N PHE A 140 -22.40 22.91 -0.19
CA PHE A 140 -21.63 22.91 1.05
C PHE A 140 -22.22 21.96 2.08
N GLN A 141 -23.51 22.10 2.42
CA GLN A 141 -24.16 21.23 3.39
C GLN A 141 -24.21 19.75 2.97
N GLN A 142 -24.35 19.48 1.68
CA GLN A 142 -24.30 18.11 1.16
C GLN A 142 -22.92 17.50 1.32
N VAL A 143 -21.87 18.21 0.91
CA VAL A 143 -20.48 17.73 0.97
C VAL A 143 -20.04 17.48 2.41
N ILE A 144 -20.28 18.43 3.34
CA ILE A 144 -19.87 18.25 4.73
C ILE A 144 -20.63 17.11 5.43
N ARG A 145 -21.93 16.90 5.12
CA ARG A 145 -22.72 15.77 5.64
C ARG A 145 -22.22 14.44 5.08
N GLN A 146 -21.87 14.35 3.80
CA GLN A 146 -21.26 13.15 3.21
C GLN A 146 -19.92 12.82 3.87
N ALA A 147 -19.16 13.85 4.27
CA ALA A 147 -17.91 13.70 5.02
C ALA A 147 -18.13 13.49 6.54
N GLY A 148 -19.37 13.35 7.02
CA GLY A 148 -19.69 13.10 8.44
C GLY A 148 -19.53 14.30 9.37
N PHE A 149 -19.52 15.53 8.84
CA PHE A 149 -19.41 16.74 9.65
C PHE A 149 -20.75 17.46 9.84
N SER A 150 -20.94 18.02 11.04
CA SER A 150 -21.87 19.13 11.23
C SER A 150 -21.20 20.44 10.83
N GLU A 151 -21.99 21.45 10.45
CA GLU A 151 -21.46 22.77 10.06
C GLU A 151 -20.57 23.39 11.15
N GLN A 152 -21.01 23.35 12.41
CA GLN A 152 -20.23 23.87 13.54
C GLN A 152 -18.88 23.15 13.69
N ARG A 153 -18.88 21.82 13.59
CA ARG A 153 -17.66 21.01 13.68
C ARG A 153 -16.72 21.28 12.50
N PHE A 154 -17.27 21.44 11.32
CA PHE A 154 -16.49 21.76 10.12
C PHE A 154 -15.81 23.14 10.23
N VAL A 155 -16.57 24.16 10.64
CA VAL A 155 -16.04 25.54 10.85
C VAL A 155 -14.95 25.55 11.92
N ALA A 156 -15.14 24.81 13.02
CA ALA A 156 -14.15 24.70 14.09
C ALA A 156 -12.86 23.99 13.58
N GLU A 157 -12.99 22.96 12.75
CA GLU A 157 -11.84 22.30 12.14
C GLU A 157 -11.12 23.19 11.13
N GLN A 158 -11.84 23.91 10.28
CA GLN A 158 -11.26 24.87 9.36
C GLN A 158 -10.48 25.98 10.09
N ARG A 159 -10.98 26.41 11.27
CA ARG A 159 -10.27 27.36 12.12
C ARG A 159 -8.95 26.79 12.63
N ARG A 160 -8.97 25.57 13.19
CA ARG A 160 -7.75 24.88 13.67
C ARG A 160 -6.74 24.68 12.54
N GLN A 161 -7.19 24.16 11.41
CA GLN A 161 -6.34 23.95 10.24
C GLN A 161 -5.68 25.25 9.75
N THR A 162 -6.43 26.36 9.76
CA THR A 162 -5.88 27.65 9.37
C THR A 162 -4.81 28.14 10.34
N LEU A 163 -5.04 27.99 11.65
CA LEU A 163 -4.07 28.37 12.66
C LEU A 163 -2.80 27.50 12.60
N ARG A 164 -2.96 26.19 12.40
CA ARG A 164 -1.83 25.27 12.17
C ARG A 164 -1.02 25.71 10.96
N HIS A 165 -1.70 26.00 9.84
CA HIS A 165 -1.02 26.46 8.62
C HIS A 165 -0.28 27.76 8.83
N GLN A 166 -0.85 28.74 9.53
CA GLN A 166 -0.17 30.00 9.84
C GLN A 166 1.07 29.76 10.72
N LEU A 167 0.95 28.92 11.74
CA LEU A 167 2.06 28.58 12.61
C LEU A 167 3.18 27.85 11.85
N SER A 168 2.83 26.86 11.05
CA SER A 168 3.79 26.11 10.22
C SER A 168 4.46 27.01 9.19
N ALA A 169 3.72 27.91 8.54
CA ALA A 169 4.26 28.86 7.59
C ALA A 169 5.20 29.89 8.27
N ALA A 170 4.91 30.30 9.50
CA ALA A 170 5.79 31.20 10.26
C ALA A 170 7.13 30.54 10.64
N ILE A 171 7.14 29.21 10.81
CA ILE A 171 8.34 28.45 11.20
C ILE A 171 9.17 28.08 9.97
N GLY A 172 8.55 27.57 8.91
CA GLY A 172 9.22 27.00 7.73
C GLY A 172 9.06 27.81 6.43
N GLY A 173 8.18 28.82 6.42
CA GLY A 173 7.66 29.40 5.17
C GLY A 173 8.59 30.34 4.42
N GLU A 174 9.48 31.09 5.08
CA GLU A 174 10.30 32.15 4.46
C GLU A 174 11.81 31.85 4.45
N PHE A 175 12.18 30.58 4.49
CA PHE A 175 13.57 30.20 4.42
C PHE A 175 14.13 30.45 3.01
N THR A 176 15.20 31.24 2.93
CA THR A 176 15.94 31.41 1.68
C THR A 176 17.09 30.42 1.64
N ALA A 177 17.05 29.48 0.72
CA ALA A 177 18.13 28.50 0.56
C ALA A 177 19.45 29.21 0.22
N PRO A 178 20.57 28.89 0.92
CA PRO A 178 21.88 29.44 0.59
C PRO A 178 22.24 29.12 -0.86
N LYS A 179 22.77 30.10 -1.59
CA LYS A 179 23.20 29.92 -2.99
C LYS A 179 24.19 28.78 -3.13
N THR A 180 25.12 28.66 -2.17
CA THR A 180 26.11 27.58 -2.13
C THR A 180 25.46 26.21 -1.99
N ALA A 181 24.37 26.07 -1.21
CA ALA A 181 23.66 24.80 -1.08
C ALA A 181 22.97 24.41 -2.39
N ALA A 182 22.35 25.37 -3.06
CA ALA A 182 21.75 25.13 -4.40
C ALA A 182 22.83 24.74 -5.43
N GLN A 183 23.98 25.39 -5.42
CA GLN A 183 25.11 25.06 -6.29
C GLN A 183 25.66 23.65 -6.01
N LEU A 184 25.80 23.28 -4.75
CA LEU A 184 26.27 21.93 -4.38
C LEU A 184 25.24 20.86 -4.77
N LEU A 185 23.95 21.15 -4.64
CA LEU A 185 22.88 20.26 -5.04
C LEU A 185 22.86 20.10 -6.57
N ASP A 186 23.00 21.20 -7.32
CA ASP A 186 23.11 21.17 -8.78
C ASP A 186 24.30 20.34 -9.24
N ARG A 187 25.47 20.60 -8.65
CA ARG A 187 26.68 19.80 -8.91
C ARG A 187 26.44 18.32 -8.61
N TYR A 188 25.83 17.99 -7.47
CA TYR A 188 25.56 16.61 -7.11
C TYR A 188 24.61 15.90 -8.09
N GLN A 189 23.57 16.60 -8.56
CA GLN A 189 22.56 16.03 -9.45
C GLN A 189 23.00 15.99 -10.93
N ASN A 190 23.75 17.00 -11.37
CA ASN A 190 24.03 17.26 -12.79
C ASN A 190 25.50 17.10 -13.19
N GLU A 191 26.41 16.76 -12.26
CA GLU A 191 27.78 16.38 -12.58
C GLU A 191 27.75 15.21 -13.57
N GLU A 192 28.45 15.35 -14.71
CA GLU A 192 28.61 14.31 -15.71
C GLU A 192 30.04 13.76 -15.68
N ARG A 193 30.16 12.45 -15.83
CA ARG A 193 31.46 11.78 -15.92
C ARG A 193 31.59 10.98 -17.19
N ALA A 194 32.81 10.94 -17.72
CA ALA A 194 33.19 10.00 -18.76
C ALA A 194 34.15 8.96 -18.18
N ILE A 195 33.94 7.71 -18.56
CA ILE A 195 34.81 6.59 -18.19
C ILE A 195 35.13 5.73 -19.37
N ASP A 196 36.35 5.18 -19.40
CA ASP A 196 36.69 4.01 -20.15
C ASP A 196 36.72 2.82 -19.21
N TYR A 197 36.12 1.71 -19.58
CA TYR A 197 35.98 0.56 -18.69
C TYR A 197 36.12 -0.76 -19.43
N VAL A 198 36.45 -1.81 -18.67
CA VAL A 198 36.45 -3.21 -19.11
C VAL A 198 35.63 -4.05 -18.15
N VAL A 199 34.99 -5.09 -18.67
CA VAL A 199 34.26 -6.08 -17.90
C VAL A 199 35.10 -7.34 -17.78
N LEU A 200 35.47 -7.70 -16.55
CA LEU A 200 36.15 -8.95 -16.23
C LEU A 200 35.12 -9.96 -15.77
N ASP A 201 34.97 -11.06 -16.53
CA ASP A 201 33.99 -12.12 -16.25
C ASP A 201 34.69 -13.37 -15.75
N GLY A 202 34.50 -13.73 -14.49
CA GLY A 202 35.07 -14.92 -13.87
C GLY A 202 34.57 -16.24 -14.47
N ASN A 203 33.40 -16.24 -15.13
CA ASN A 203 32.92 -17.45 -15.81
C ASN A 203 33.80 -17.85 -17.01
N LYS A 204 34.61 -16.92 -17.50
CA LYS A 204 35.57 -17.18 -18.60
C LYS A 204 36.85 -17.83 -18.12
N PHE A 205 37.08 -18.00 -16.83
CA PHE A 205 38.24 -18.69 -16.30
C PHE A 205 38.11 -20.20 -16.55
N THR A 206 38.94 -20.72 -17.45
CA THR A 206 38.92 -22.13 -17.87
C THR A 206 39.83 -23.03 -17.05
N ASP A 207 40.71 -22.44 -16.24
CA ASP A 207 41.76 -23.12 -15.49
C ASP A 207 41.43 -23.33 -14.00
N ILE A 208 40.13 -23.27 -13.62
CA ILE A 208 39.71 -23.56 -12.24
C ILE A 208 39.96 -25.04 -11.97
N PRO A 209 40.83 -25.39 -11.02
CA PRO A 209 41.12 -26.77 -10.70
C PRO A 209 39.93 -27.48 -10.06
N THR A 210 39.87 -28.76 -10.19
CA THR A 210 38.98 -29.58 -9.40
C THR A 210 39.58 -29.70 -7.99
N PRO A 211 38.78 -29.40 -6.90
CA PRO A 211 39.32 -29.49 -5.56
C PRO A 211 39.70 -30.93 -5.20
N THR A 212 40.83 -31.09 -4.52
CA THR A 212 41.24 -32.39 -3.95
C THR A 212 40.31 -32.77 -2.79
N PRO A 213 40.26 -34.06 -2.40
CA PRO A 213 39.51 -34.51 -1.21
C PRO A 213 39.91 -33.78 0.06
N GLU A 214 41.19 -33.46 0.23
CA GLU A 214 41.75 -32.73 1.36
C GLU A 214 41.27 -31.28 1.38
N GLU A 215 41.25 -30.61 0.23
CA GLU A 215 40.75 -29.23 0.08
C GLU A 215 39.23 -29.15 0.35
N LEU A 216 38.46 -30.12 -0.17
CA LEU A 216 37.02 -30.20 0.14
C LEU A 216 36.75 -30.43 1.62
N THR A 217 37.54 -31.28 2.29
CA THR A 217 37.40 -31.52 3.72
C THR A 217 37.73 -30.28 4.52
N ALA A 218 38.85 -29.62 4.21
CA ALA A 218 39.25 -28.37 4.88
C ALA A 218 38.22 -27.22 4.66
N TYR A 219 37.70 -27.11 3.43
CA TYR A 219 36.68 -26.12 3.11
C TYR A 219 35.37 -26.39 3.86
N PHE A 220 34.92 -27.65 3.86
CA PHE A 220 33.73 -28.07 4.60
C PHE A 220 33.89 -27.80 6.10
N ASP A 221 35.03 -28.14 6.69
CA ASP A 221 35.30 -27.94 8.13
C ASP A 221 35.27 -26.44 8.50
N ALA A 222 35.80 -25.59 7.61
CA ALA A 222 35.77 -24.13 7.80
C ALA A 222 34.36 -23.54 7.66
N HIS A 223 33.46 -24.19 6.90
CA HIS A 223 32.13 -23.65 6.57
C HIS A 223 30.97 -24.54 7.03
N LYS A 224 31.15 -25.44 8.02
CA LYS A 224 30.13 -26.39 8.52
C LYS A 224 28.77 -25.76 8.76
N ALA A 225 28.74 -24.55 9.31
CA ALA A 225 27.50 -23.85 9.58
C ALA A 225 26.62 -23.59 8.32
N ALA A 226 27.27 -23.39 7.16
CA ALA A 226 26.58 -23.14 5.89
C ALA A 226 25.98 -24.41 5.27
N PHE A 227 26.44 -25.59 5.72
CA PHE A 227 26.02 -26.90 5.22
C PHE A 227 25.13 -27.67 6.19
N ARG A 228 24.76 -27.10 7.34
CA ARG A 228 23.84 -27.75 8.28
C ARG A 228 22.51 -28.07 7.61
N ALA A 229 21.92 -29.18 7.97
CA ALA A 229 20.52 -29.44 7.71
C ALA A 229 19.67 -28.52 8.60
N PRO A 230 18.70 -27.76 8.04
CA PRO A 230 17.78 -27.02 8.87
C PRO A 230 16.90 -27.96 9.70
N GLU A 231 16.13 -27.41 10.62
CA GLU A 231 15.02 -28.13 11.24
C GLU A 231 13.97 -28.44 10.18
N TYR A 232 13.46 -29.64 10.18
CA TYR A 232 12.32 -30.05 9.36
C TYR A 232 11.15 -30.44 10.23
N ARG A 233 9.94 -30.14 9.76
CA ARG A 233 8.68 -30.52 10.37
C ARG A 233 7.87 -31.39 9.46
N LYS A 234 7.28 -32.45 10.03
CA LYS A 234 6.23 -33.22 9.38
C LYS A 234 4.90 -32.59 9.71
N LEU A 235 4.14 -32.18 8.68
CA LEU A 235 2.86 -31.53 8.85
C LEU A 235 1.72 -32.40 8.31
N VAL A 236 0.62 -32.40 9.04
CA VAL A 236 -0.68 -32.85 8.56
C VAL A 236 -1.49 -31.58 8.28
N VAL A 237 -1.98 -31.42 7.06
CA VAL A 237 -2.68 -30.21 6.62
C VAL A 237 -4.05 -30.56 6.07
N LEU A 238 -5.08 -29.96 6.61
CA LEU A 238 -6.46 -30.08 6.16
C LEU A 238 -6.94 -28.73 5.64
N THR A 239 -7.26 -28.65 4.35
CA THR A 239 -7.82 -27.46 3.74
C THR A 239 -9.31 -27.67 3.48
N VAL A 240 -10.15 -26.74 3.92
CA VAL A 240 -11.58 -26.72 3.61
C VAL A 240 -11.90 -25.38 2.98
N SER A 241 -12.22 -25.42 1.69
CA SER A 241 -12.55 -24.22 0.93
C SER A 241 -13.94 -24.32 0.26
N PRO A 242 -14.64 -23.19 0.09
CA PRO A 242 -15.90 -23.20 -0.66
C PRO A 242 -15.72 -23.74 -2.08
N GLU A 243 -14.57 -23.50 -2.70
CA GLU A 243 -14.24 -23.90 -4.05
C GLU A 243 -14.15 -25.43 -4.21
N GLU A 244 -13.54 -26.11 -3.21
CA GLU A 244 -13.46 -27.57 -3.19
C GLU A 244 -14.81 -28.21 -2.89
N LEU A 245 -15.53 -27.69 -1.90
CA LEU A 245 -16.85 -28.18 -1.54
C LEU A 245 -17.87 -27.97 -2.64
N ALA A 246 -17.77 -26.86 -3.40
CA ALA A 246 -18.65 -26.57 -4.52
C ALA A 246 -18.68 -27.67 -5.58
N ARG A 247 -17.61 -28.44 -5.73
CA ARG A 247 -17.54 -29.57 -6.69
C ARG A 247 -18.53 -30.68 -6.37
N THR A 248 -18.98 -30.78 -5.13
CA THR A 248 -19.94 -31.79 -4.67
C THR A 248 -21.37 -31.24 -4.52
N VAL A 249 -21.55 -29.93 -4.73
CA VAL A 249 -22.85 -29.28 -4.59
C VAL A 249 -23.60 -29.32 -5.92
N GLU A 250 -24.68 -30.04 -5.95
CA GLU A 250 -25.58 -30.05 -7.13
C GLU A 250 -26.39 -28.77 -7.19
N VAL A 251 -26.42 -28.15 -8.37
CA VAL A 251 -27.24 -26.98 -8.68
C VAL A 251 -28.16 -27.29 -9.83
N SER A 252 -29.47 -27.13 -9.61
CA SER A 252 -30.47 -27.38 -10.63
C SER A 252 -30.43 -26.33 -11.76
N ASP A 253 -30.83 -26.72 -12.97
CA ASP A 253 -30.96 -25.81 -14.11
C ASP A 253 -31.98 -24.69 -13.81
N GLU A 254 -33.02 -25.01 -13.03
CA GLU A 254 -34.02 -24.03 -12.61
C GLU A 254 -33.44 -22.92 -11.73
N ASP A 255 -32.58 -23.26 -10.74
CA ASP A 255 -31.92 -22.28 -9.89
C ASP A 255 -30.93 -21.44 -10.69
N ALA A 256 -30.19 -22.08 -11.60
CA ALA A 256 -29.26 -21.38 -12.49
C ALA A 256 -29.98 -20.40 -13.41
N LYS A 257 -31.13 -20.84 -14.01
CA LYS A 257 -31.94 -19.99 -14.85
C LYS A 257 -32.55 -18.81 -14.10
N ARG A 258 -33.06 -19.03 -12.89
CA ARG A 258 -33.58 -17.97 -12.03
C ARG A 258 -32.51 -16.94 -11.69
N THR A 259 -31.29 -17.39 -11.39
CA THR A 259 -30.16 -16.52 -11.11
C THR A 259 -29.74 -15.72 -12.33
N TYR A 260 -29.72 -16.34 -13.51
CA TYR A 260 -29.48 -15.64 -14.78
C TYR A 260 -30.50 -14.52 -15.00
N ASP A 261 -31.79 -14.81 -14.83
CA ASP A 261 -32.87 -13.85 -15.07
C ASP A 261 -32.77 -12.66 -14.08
N ILE A 262 -32.41 -12.91 -12.81
CA ILE A 262 -32.19 -11.87 -11.80
C ILE A 262 -30.94 -11.03 -12.14
N ARG A 263 -29.88 -11.65 -12.65
CA ARG A 263 -28.58 -11.00 -12.95
C ARG A 263 -28.43 -10.66 -14.44
N LEU A 264 -29.50 -10.62 -15.23
CA LEU A 264 -29.46 -10.41 -16.68
C LEU A 264 -28.65 -9.17 -17.08
N GLY A 265 -28.73 -8.09 -16.28
CA GLY A 265 -27.96 -6.88 -16.49
C GLY A 265 -26.45 -7.08 -16.47
N ARG A 266 -25.93 -8.09 -15.73
CA ARG A 266 -24.49 -8.43 -15.71
C ARG A 266 -24.01 -9.06 -17.02
N TYR A 267 -24.94 -9.75 -17.70
CA TYR A 267 -24.67 -10.47 -18.96
C TYR A 267 -25.06 -9.68 -20.21
N THR A 268 -25.57 -8.46 -20.01
CA THR A 268 -26.00 -7.56 -21.07
C THR A 268 -25.07 -6.38 -21.23
N VAL A 269 -24.49 -6.26 -22.39
CA VAL A 269 -23.78 -5.06 -22.81
C VAL A 269 -24.81 -4.21 -23.57
N PRO A 270 -25.21 -3.04 -23.06
CA PRO A 270 -26.21 -2.22 -23.74
C PRO A 270 -25.66 -1.66 -25.04
N GLU A 271 -26.58 -1.43 -26.00
CA GLU A 271 -26.28 -0.73 -27.24
C GLU A 271 -25.76 0.68 -26.92
N ARG A 272 -24.69 1.10 -27.60
CA ARG A 272 -24.11 2.44 -27.49
C ARG A 272 -24.11 3.11 -28.86
N ARG A 273 -24.36 4.40 -28.86
CA ARG A 273 -24.37 5.21 -30.08
C ARG A 273 -23.47 6.42 -29.92
N GLN A 274 -22.68 6.70 -30.94
CA GLN A 274 -22.00 7.98 -31.05
C GLN A 274 -23.00 8.97 -31.64
N ILE A 275 -23.34 9.98 -30.85
CA ILE A 275 -24.43 10.91 -31.15
C ILE A 275 -23.87 12.33 -31.19
N GLN A 276 -24.29 13.05 -32.24
CA GLN A 276 -24.07 14.48 -32.36
C GLN A 276 -25.42 15.20 -32.26
N GLN A 277 -25.43 16.34 -31.58
CA GLN A 277 -26.63 17.15 -31.34
C GLN A 277 -26.38 18.61 -31.62
N ILE A 278 -27.27 19.24 -32.37
CA ILE A 278 -27.34 20.71 -32.50
C ILE A 278 -28.61 21.16 -31.80
N SER A 279 -28.46 22.00 -30.78
CA SER A 279 -29.59 22.58 -30.02
C SER A 279 -30.04 23.91 -30.55
N PHE A 280 -31.33 24.16 -30.49
CA PHE A 280 -32.00 25.40 -30.96
C PHE A 280 -32.81 26.00 -29.81
N PRO A 281 -32.90 27.35 -29.75
CA PRO A 281 -33.65 28.04 -28.71
C PRO A 281 -35.17 27.86 -28.85
N ASN A 282 -35.67 27.56 -30.06
CA ASN A 282 -37.09 27.36 -30.36
C ASN A 282 -37.28 26.36 -31.52
N ALA A 283 -38.51 25.88 -31.68
CA ALA A 283 -38.86 24.91 -32.72
C ALA A 283 -38.81 25.53 -34.15
N GLU A 284 -39.12 26.82 -34.32
CA GLU A 284 -39.12 27.50 -35.63
C GLU A 284 -37.73 27.50 -36.25
N GLU A 285 -36.70 27.81 -35.48
CA GLU A 285 -35.31 27.76 -35.94
C GLU A 285 -34.85 26.31 -36.25
N ALA A 286 -35.27 25.36 -35.44
CA ALA A 286 -34.97 23.95 -35.67
C ALA A 286 -35.65 23.43 -36.96
N ASP A 287 -36.89 23.80 -37.20
CA ASP A 287 -37.63 23.43 -38.42
C ASP A 287 -37.03 24.08 -39.68
N ALA A 288 -36.59 25.32 -39.60
CA ALA A 288 -35.88 25.97 -40.70
C ALA A 288 -34.54 25.31 -41.00
N ALA A 289 -33.79 24.93 -39.98
CA ALA A 289 -32.53 24.19 -40.10
C ALA A 289 -32.76 22.78 -40.69
N SER A 290 -33.77 22.09 -40.23
CA SER A 290 -34.16 20.76 -40.76
C SER A 290 -34.53 20.79 -42.24
N LYS A 291 -35.26 21.78 -42.70
CA LYS A 291 -35.55 21.97 -44.13
C LYS A 291 -34.28 22.16 -44.96
N ARG A 292 -33.33 22.96 -44.49
CA ARG A 292 -32.03 23.15 -45.16
C ARG A 292 -31.23 21.86 -45.23
N ILE A 293 -31.28 21.05 -44.18
CA ILE A 293 -30.64 19.71 -44.20
C ILE A 293 -31.33 18.83 -45.26
N ALA A 294 -32.65 18.84 -45.34
CA ALA A 294 -33.42 18.09 -46.34
C ALA A 294 -33.10 18.57 -47.79
N GLU A 295 -32.76 19.86 -47.97
CA GLU A 295 -32.34 20.47 -49.23
C GLU A 295 -30.84 20.16 -49.55
N GLY A 296 -30.12 19.45 -48.70
CA GLY A 296 -28.75 18.99 -48.96
C GLY A 296 -27.66 19.65 -48.16
N LEU A 297 -27.98 20.55 -47.18
CA LEU A 297 -26.98 21.10 -46.27
C LEU A 297 -26.46 20.01 -45.35
N GLY A 298 -25.16 19.84 -45.29
CA GLY A 298 -24.53 18.87 -44.35
C GLY A 298 -24.71 19.28 -42.89
N PHE A 299 -24.82 18.30 -42.00
CA PHE A 299 -24.96 18.50 -40.54
C PHE A 299 -23.80 19.31 -39.97
N GLU A 300 -22.55 19.02 -40.37
CA GLU A 300 -21.35 19.75 -39.97
C GLU A 300 -21.32 21.18 -40.52
N ALA A 301 -21.85 21.40 -41.75
CA ALA A 301 -21.95 22.73 -42.32
C ALA A 301 -22.92 23.60 -41.52
N LEU A 302 -24.05 23.03 -41.10
CA LEU A 302 -25.00 23.68 -40.22
C LEU A 302 -24.38 24.06 -38.86
N ALA A 303 -23.60 23.14 -38.27
CA ALA A 303 -22.88 23.40 -37.02
C ALA A 303 -21.88 24.54 -37.18
N THR A 304 -21.12 24.56 -38.28
CA THR A 304 -20.13 25.60 -38.58
C THR A 304 -20.80 26.96 -38.78
N GLU A 305 -21.92 27.05 -39.50
CA GLU A 305 -22.68 28.28 -39.64
C GLU A 305 -23.16 28.86 -38.29
N ARG A 306 -23.47 27.97 -37.35
CA ARG A 306 -23.85 28.32 -35.98
C ARG A 306 -22.65 28.58 -35.06
N LYS A 307 -21.42 28.53 -35.59
CA LYS A 307 -20.16 28.69 -34.85
C LYS A 307 -19.96 27.62 -33.76
N LEU A 308 -20.50 26.42 -33.95
CA LEU A 308 -20.31 25.29 -33.09
C LEU A 308 -19.11 24.47 -33.58
N THR A 309 -18.28 24.01 -32.67
CA THR A 309 -17.16 23.11 -32.95
C THR A 309 -17.62 21.65 -32.82
N ASP A 310 -16.81 20.72 -33.32
CA ASP A 310 -17.11 19.29 -33.17
C ASP A 310 -17.30 18.89 -31.69
N LYS A 311 -16.60 19.55 -30.76
CA LYS A 311 -16.76 19.32 -29.32
C LYS A 311 -18.09 19.82 -28.76
N ASP A 312 -18.66 20.84 -29.37
CA ASP A 312 -19.92 21.44 -28.91
C ASP A 312 -21.13 20.61 -29.33
N ILE A 313 -20.97 19.80 -30.36
CA ILE A 313 -22.06 18.96 -30.91
C ILE A 313 -21.93 17.49 -30.56
N ASP A 314 -20.72 16.98 -30.22
CA ASP A 314 -20.49 15.56 -29.94
C ASP A 314 -20.85 15.21 -28.50
N LEU A 315 -21.89 14.39 -28.31
CA LEU A 315 -22.28 13.83 -27.02
C LEU A 315 -21.44 12.60 -26.65
N GLY A 316 -20.53 12.18 -27.51
CA GLY A 316 -19.73 10.97 -27.34
C GLY A 316 -20.50 9.67 -27.65
N THR A 317 -19.92 8.54 -27.29
CA THR A 317 -20.54 7.22 -27.41
C THR A 317 -21.26 6.86 -26.12
N VAL A 318 -22.57 6.95 -26.14
CA VAL A 318 -23.44 6.82 -24.95
C VAL A 318 -24.48 5.73 -25.12
N THR A 319 -24.95 5.18 -24.01
CA THR A 319 -26.15 4.35 -23.96
C THR A 319 -27.40 5.21 -23.92
N LYS A 320 -28.57 4.63 -24.21
CA LYS A 320 -29.85 5.33 -24.10
C LYS A 320 -30.12 5.88 -22.70
N ALA A 321 -29.71 5.17 -21.65
CA ALA A 321 -29.91 5.54 -20.25
C ALA A 321 -28.96 6.69 -19.80
N GLU A 322 -27.84 6.88 -20.46
CA GLU A 322 -26.89 7.96 -20.17
C GLU A 322 -27.30 9.30 -20.78
N MET A 323 -28.23 9.30 -21.70
CA MET A 323 -28.73 10.55 -22.29
C MET A 323 -29.62 11.33 -21.31
N ILE A 324 -29.32 12.62 -21.12
CA ILE A 324 -30.01 13.49 -20.14
C ILE A 324 -31.48 13.70 -20.51
N ASP A 325 -31.79 13.79 -21.81
CA ASP A 325 -33.15 14.05 -22.31
C ASP A 325 -33.75 12.80 -22.92
N PRO A 326 -34.77 12.18 -22.27
CA PRO A 326 -35.39 10.95 -22.77
C PRO A 326 -36.03 11.08 -24.14
N ALA A 327 -36.62 12.25 -24.48
CA ALA A 327 -37.27 12.46 -25.80
C ALA A 327 -36.21 12.47 -26.92
N ILE A 328 -35.07 13.08 -26.67
CA ILE A 328 -33.93 13.10 -27.60
C ILE A 328 -33.31 11.71 -27.68
N ALA A 329 -33.18 11.00 -26.54
CA ALA A 329 -32.68 9.63 -26.49
C ALA A 329 -33.57 8.65 -27.32
N ASP A 330 -34.88 8.75 -27.19
CA ASP A 330 -35.81 7.89 -27.94
C ASP A 330 -35.62 8.06 -29.44
N VAL A 331 -35.49 9.29 -29.91
CA VAL A 331 -35.26 9.57 -31.33
C VAL A 331 -33.86 9.12 -31.77
N ALA A 332 -32.84 9.48 -31.01
CA ALA A 332 -31.44 9.11 -31.34
C ALA A 332 -31.26 7.60 -31.43
N PHE A 333 -31.90 6.83 -30.55
CA PHE A 333 -31.83 5.36 -30.56
C PHE A 333 -32.78 4.70 -31.58
N GLY A 334 -33.62 5.48 -32.28
CA GLY A 334 -34.41 5.04 -33.44
C GLY A 334 -33.74 5.27 -34.80
N LEU A 335 -32.67 6.07 -34.86
CA LEU A 335 -32.02 6.44 -36.12
C LEU A 335 -31.04 5.38 -36.62
N ALA A 336 -30.89 5.28 -37.92
CA ALA A 336 -29.82 4.50 -38.55
C ALA A 336 -28.47 5.25 -38.48
N PRO A 337 -27.34 4.56 -38.65
CA PRO A 337 -26.03 5.21 -38.75
C PRO A 337 -25.98 6.24 -39.87
N GLY A 338 -25.47 7.42 -39.63
CA GLY A 338 -25.40 8.55 -40.55
C GLY A 338 -26.73 9.34 -40.67
N ALA A 339 -27.83 8.86 -40.16
CA ALA A 339 -29.13 9.52 -40.25
C ALA A 339 -29.24 10.74 -39.31
N VAL A 340 -29.94 11.77 -39.80
CA VAL A 340 -30.28 12.99 -39.07
C VAL A 340 -31.77 13.00 -38.73
N SER A 341 -32.13 13.37 -37.53
CA SER A 341 -33.53 13.44 -37.09
C SER A 341 -34.27 14.65 -37.65
N ALA A 342 -35.60 14.57 -37.65
CA ALA A 342 -36.42 15.77 -37.60
C ALA A 342 -36.16 16.53 -36.27
N PRO A 343 -36.58 17.81 -36.16
CA PRO A 343 -36.51 18.56 -34.90
C PRO A 343 -37.24 17.79 -33.78
N VAL A 344 -36.57 17.62 -32.64
CA VAL A 344 -37.08 16.96 -31.45
C VAL A 344 -37.18 17.96 -30.32
N THR A 345 -38.38 18.21 -29.82
CA THR A 345 -38.57 19.06 -28.64
C THR A 345 -38.27 18.22 -27.38
N GLY A 346 -37.11 18.50 -26.79
CA GLY A 346 -36.69 17.93 -25.51
C GLY A 346 -37.15 18.77 -24.32
N ARG A 347 -36.70 18.35 -23.12
CA ARG A 347 -37.01 19.06 -21.86
C ARG A 347 -36.30 20.43 -21.75
N PHE A 348 -35.15 20.58 -22.38
CA PHE A 348 -34.29 21.75 -22.22
C PHE A 348 -34.17 22.61 -23.49
N SER A 349 -34.31 22.00 -24.65
CA SER A 349 -34.17 22.66 -25.95
C SER A 349 -34.82 21.81 -27.03
N THR A 350 -35.10 22.45 -28.20
CA THR A 350 -35.37 21.68 -29.42
C THR A 350 -34.05 21.34 -30.08
N ALA A 351 -33.86 20.07 -30.48
CA ALA A 351 -32.60 19.62 -31.04
C ALA A 351 -32.79 18.82 -32.33
N ILE A 352 -31.79 18.88 -33.20
CA ILE A 352 -31.61 17.93 -34.31
C ILE A 352 -30.43 17.06 -33.95
N VAL A 353 -30.61 15.73 -34.01
CA VAL A 353 -29.59 14.76 -33.65
C VAL A 353 -29.15 13.94 -34.85
N ARG A 354 -27.89 13.53 -34.84
CA ARG A 354 -27.31 12.61 -35.82
C ARG A 354 -26.63 11.45 -35.10
N VAL A 355 -26.82 10.24 -35.59
CA VAL A 355 -26.09 9.07 -35.14
C VAL A 355 -24.90 8.85 -36.07
N VAL A 356 -23.70 8.95 -35.54
CA VAL A 356 -22.47 8.75 -36.31
C VAL A 356 -22.17 7.25 -36.46
N ARG A 357 -22.25 6.52 -35.35
CA ARG A 357 -21.95 5.08 -35.28
C ARG A 357 -22.84 4.40 -34.24
N ILE A 358 -23.15 3.16 -34.51
CA ILE A 358 -23.86 2.26 -33.55
C ILE A 358 -22.89 1.16 -33.14
N GLU A 359 -22.72 0.97 -31.86
CA GLU A 359 -22.10 -0.20 -31.26
C GLU A 359 -23.23 -1.10 -30.72
N PRO A 360 -23.50 -2.23 -31.40
CA PRO A 360 -24.64 -3.04 -31.03
C PRO A 360 -24.47 -3.63 -29.63
N GLY A 361 -25.53 -3.63 -28.86
CA GLY A 361 -25.60 -4.34 -27.60
C GLY A 361 -25.55 -5.85 -27.82
N SER A 362 -25.12 -6.55 -26.81
CA SER A 362 -25.17 -8.03 -26.82
C SER A 362 -25.58 -8.55 -25.45
N THR A 363 -26.30 -9.66 -25.45
CA THR A 363 -26.61 -10.37 -24.19
C THR A 363 -26.11 -11.79 -24.37
N LYS A 364 -25.24 -12.23 -23.46
CA LYS A 364 -24.83 -13.63 -23.41
C LYS A 364 -26.04 -14.48 -23.10
N SER A 365 -26.26 -15.54 -23.88
CA SER A 365 -27.37 -16.44 -23.62
C SER A 365 -27.18 -17.21 -22.32
N PHE A 366 -28.26 -17.74 -21.75
CA PHE A 366 -28.15 -18.61 -20.57
C PHE A 366 -27.20 -19.78 -20.82
N ALA A 367 -27.26 -20.41 -21.99
CA ALA A 367 -26.38 -21.52 -22.34
C ALA A 367 -24.90 -21.16 -22.34
N ASP A 368 -24.54 -19.91 -22.67
CA ASP A 368 -23.16 -19.44 -22.69
C ASP A 368 -22.58 -19.24 -21.28
N VAL A 369 -23.42 -19.02 -20.27
CA VAL A 369 -23.04 -18.69 -18.90
C VAL A 369 -23.57 -19.64 -17.84
N GLU A 370 -24.29 -20.68 -18.24
CA GLU A 370 -24.90 -21.64 -17.33
C GLU A 370 -23.88 -22.29 -16.38
N SER A 371 -22.75 -22.73 -16.90
CA SER A 371 -21.69 -23.35 -16.13
C SER A 371 -21.09 -22.39 -15.10
N GLU A 372 -20.87 -21.13 -15.49
CA GLU A 372 -20.40 -20.07 -14.58
C GLU A 372 -21.41 -19.83 -13.45
N ILE A 373 -22.69 -19.73 -13.80
CA ILE A 373 -23.76 -19.46 -12.82
C ILE A 373 -23.91 -20.62 -11.84
N LYS A 374 -23.93 -21.87 -12.35
CA LYS A 374 -23.98 -23.05 -11.48
C LYS A 374 -22.81 -23.09 -10.51
N HIS A 375 -21.60 -22.78 -11.00
CA HIS A 375 -20.42 -22.72 -10.17
C HIS A 375 -20.54 -21.62 -9.10
N ASP A 376 -20.93 -20.38 -9.47
CA ASP A 376 -21.16 -19.28 -8.52
C ASP A 376 -22.15 -19.67 -7.40
N ILE A 377 -23.26 -20.31 -7.78
CA ILE A 377 -24.27 -20.76 -6.81
C ILE A 377 -23.73 -21.87 -5.91
N ALA A 378 -22.97 -22.82 -6.47
CA ALA A 378 -22.37 -23.91 -5.71
C ALA A 378 -21.36 -23.38 -4.67
N VAL A 379 -20.49 -22.43 -5.07
CA VAL A 379 -19.53 -21.78 -4.18
C VAL A 379 -20.26 -21.00 -3.07
N ASP A 380 -21.33 -20.29 -3.41
CA ASP A 380 -22.10 -19.53 -2.42
C ASP A 380 -22.80 -20.42 -1.40
N ARG A 381 -23.35 -21.56 -1.83
CA ARG A 381 -23.90 -22.59 -0.93
C ARG A 381 -22.82 -23.23 -0.07
N ALA A 382 -21.66 -23.51 -0.66
CA ALA A 382 -20.53 -24.13 0.02
C ALA A 382 -19.96 -23.25 1.15
N LYS A 383 -20.02 -21.93 1.07
CA LYS A 383 -19.60 -21.02 2.16
C LYS A 383 -20.31 -21.31 3.48
N GLY A 384 -21.60 -21.62 3.43
CA GLY A 384 -22.36 -22.01 4.61
C GLY A 384 -21.92 -23.37 5.18
N GLU A 385 -21.51 -24.31 4.32
CA GLU A 385 -21.05 -25.62 4.75
C GLU A 385 -19.63 -25.58 5.35
N VAL A 386 -18.76 -24.70 4.84
CA VAL A 386 -17.42 -24.47 5.43
C VAL A 386 -17.53 -24.14 6.92
N ASN A 387 -18.42 -23.24 7.31
CA ASN A 387 -18.60 -22.87 8.71
C ASN A 387 -19.11 -24.05 9.56
N LYS A 388 -20.05 -24.84 9.05
CA LYS A 388 -20.54 -26.04 9.75
C LYS A 388 -19.44 -27.11 9.90
N ILE A 389 -18.57 -27.23 8.89
CA ILE A 389 -17.42 -28.15 8.95
C ILE A 389 -16.42 -27.65 9.96
N ARG A 390 -16.15 -26.35 10.00
CA ARG A 390 -15.29 -25.72 11.00
C ARG A 390 -15.78 -26.06 12.41
N ASP A 391 -17.04 -25.76 12.71
CA ASP A 391 -17.61 -26.01 14.03
C ASP A 391 -17.48 -27.51 14.43
N LYS A 392 -17.68 -28.43 13.47
CA LYS A 392 -17.47 -29.88 13.73
C LYS A 392 -16.02 -30.24 14.00
N ILE A 393 -15.06 -29.61 13.31
CA ILE A 393 -13.63 -29.83 13.53
C ILE A 393 -13.25 -29.33 14.92
N GLU A 394 -13.72 -28.15 15.32
CA GLU A 394 -13.48 -27.57 16.65
C GLU A 394 -14.08 -28.44 17.75
N ASP A 395 -15.29 -28.98 17.57
CA ASP A 395 -15.92 -29.91 18.52
C ASP A 395 -15.10 -31.21 18.70
N GLU A 396 -14.56 -31.76 17.62
CA GLU A 396 -13.74 -32.99 17.66
C GLU A 396 -12.35 -32.70 18.30
N TYR A 397 -11.75 -31.54 18.06
CA TYR A 397 -10.54 -31.11 18.77
C TYR A 397 -10.79 -30.96 20.26
N ALA A 398 -11.88 -30.34 20.66
CA ALA A 398 -12.28 -30.23 22.06
C ALA A 398 -12.48 -31.59 22.73
N ALA A 399 -12.83 -32.63 21.93
CA ALA A 399 -12.88 -34.05 22.38
C ALA A 399 -11.52 -34.75 22.41
N GLY A 400 -10.43 -34.07 22.01
CA GLY A 400 -9.05 -34.60 22.01
C GLY A 400 -8.69 -35.45 20.79
N ALA A 401 -9.43 -35.35 19.69
CA ALA A 401 -9.14 -36.09 18.47
C ALA A 401 -7.99 -35.42 17.70
N LYS A 402 -7.16 -36.18 16.98
CA LYS A 402 -6.13 -35.65 16.08
C LYS A 402 -6.71 -35.25 14.74
N LEU A 403 -6.08 -34.29 14.07
CA LEU A 403 -6.52 -33.74 12.78
C LEU A 403 -6.74 -34.84 11.72
N GLU A 404 -5.88 -35.84 11.67
CA GLU A 404 -6.00 -36.93 10.72
C GLU A 404 -7.25 -37.81 10.96
N ASP A 405 -7.59 -38.06 12.23
CA ASP A 405 -8.77 -38.84 12.63
C ASP A 405 -10.07 -38.04 12.38
N ILE A 406 -10.04 -36.73 12.67
CA ILE A 406 -11.15 -35.79 12.38
C ILE A 406 -11.44 -35.79 10.89
N ALA A 407 -10.40 -35.63 10.07
CA ALA A 407 -10.56 -35.60 8.63
C ALA A 407 -11.14 -36.91 8.08
N LYS A 408 -10.68 -38.07 8.57
CA LYS A 408 -11.27 -39.39 8.22
C LYS A 408 -12.75 -39.46 8.61
N LYS A 409 -13.10 -39.04 9.82
CA LYS A 409 -14.48 -39.05 10.33
C LYS A 409 -15.42 -38.17 9.50
N LEU A 410 -14.92 -37.01 9.08
CA LEU A 410 -15.69 -36.06 8.27
C LEU A 410 -15.56 -36.30 6.76
N ASN A 411 -14.83 -37.34 6.35
CA ASN A 411 -14.55 -37.68 4.95
C ASN A 411 -13.92 -36.49 4.16
N LEU A 412 -12.95 -35.79 4.80
CA LEU A 412 -12.23 -34.66 4.22
C LEU A 412 -10.84 -35.08 3.76
N PRO A 413 -10.30 -34.55 2.65
CA PRO A 413 -8.97 -34.85 2.18
C PRO A 413 -7.90 -34.19 3.07
N VAL A 414 -6.91 -34.96 3.48
CA VAL A 414 -5.75 -34.49 4.24
C VAL A 414 -4.49 -34.61 3.39
N ALA A 415 -3.66 -33.58 3.40
CA ALA A 415 -2.31 -33.61 2.85
C ALA A 415 -1.29 -33.86 3.98
N THR A 416 -0.39 -34.84 3.78
CA THR A 416 0.73 -35.06 4.68
C THR A 416 2.00 -34.57 4.00
N ILE A 417 2.73 -33.71 4.68
CA ILE A 417 4.01 -33.16 4.26
C ILE A 417 5.07 -33.82 5.17
N ASP A 418 5.83 -34.75 4.63
CA ASP A 418 6.73 -35.56 5.44
C ASP A 418 7.91 -34.80 6.05
N ALA A 419 8.41 -33.77 5.32
CA ALA A 419 9.49 -32.92 5.83
C ALA A 419 9.49 -31.58 5.09
N VAL A 420 9.35 -30.50 5.82
CA VAL A 420 9.42 -29.13 5.31
C VAL A 420 10.26 -28.27 6.25
N ASP A 421 11.13 -27.41 5.69
CA ASP A 421 11.87 -26.39 6.43
C ASP A 421 11.08 -25.08 6.51
N ARG A 422 11.62 -24.08 7.23
CA ARG A 422 10.99 -22.73 7.35
C ARG A 422 10.82 -22.01 6.02
N ALA A 423 11.60 -22.37 4.99
CA ALA A 423 11.52 -21.77 3.65
C ALA A 423 10.56 -22.54 2.72
N GLY A 424 9.82 -23.54 3.23
CA GLY A 424 8.90 -24.34 2.44
C GLY A 424 9.58 -25.39 1.55
N ARG A 425 10.80 -25.84 1.90
CA ARG A 425 11.59 -26.76 1.10
C ARG A 425 11.72 -28.12 1.78
N SER A 426 11.77 -29.16 0.96
CA SER A 426 12.06 -30.53 1.38
C SER A 426 13.56 -30.72 1.69
N PRO A 427 13.96 -31.86 2.27
CA PRO A 427 15.38 -32.23 2.45
C PRO A 427 16.19 -32.25 1.14
N ALA A 428 15.52 -32.42 -0.02
CA ALA A 428 16.09 -32.29 -1.35
C ALA A 428 16.17 -30.84 -1.88
N GLU A 429 15.85 -29.87 -1.02
CA GLU A 429 15.86 -28.42 -1.32
C GLU A 429 14.87 -27.99 -2.42
N GLN A 430 13.90 -28.82 -2.73
CA GLN A 430 12.82 -28.52 -3.66
C GLN A 430 11.62 -27.94 -2.89
N PRO A 431 10.85 -27.02 -3.51
CA PRO A 431 9.59 -26.57 -2.92
C PRO A 431 8.68 -27.75 -2.62
N VAL A 432 8.07 -27.73 -1.44
CA VAL A 432 7.18 -28.83 -1.00
C VAL A 432 5.79 -28.61 -1.61
N ALA A 433 5.24 -29.67 -2.19
CA ALA A 433 3.85 -29.71 -2.62
C ALA A 433 2.90 -29.88 -1.41
N GLY A 434 1.67 -29.37 -1.51
CA GLY A 434 0.65 -29.52 -0.47
C GLY A 434 0.62 -28.43 0.58
N LEU A 435 1.52 -27.44 0.52
CA LEU A 435 1.36 -26.21 1.30
C LEU A 435 0.17 -25.41 0.78
N PRO A 436 -0.65 -24.83 1.69
CA PRO A 436 -1.82 -24.07 1.29
C PRO A 436 -1.42 -22.77 0.56
N GLN A 437 -2.17 -22.43 -0.49
CA GLN A 437 -1.94 -21.20 -1.23
C GLN A 437 -2.59 -20.00 -0.54
N GLY A 438 -1.90 -18.86 -0.55
CA GLY A 438 -2.43 -17.59 -0.05
C GLY A 438 -2.40 -17.39 1.46
N VAL A 439 -1.85 -18.34 2.20
CA VAL A 439 -1.60 -18.22 3.64
C VAL A 439 -0.27 -18.89 4.00
N ASP A 440 0.49 -18.25 4.88
CA ASP A 440 1.75 -18.80 5.42
C ASP A 440 1.47 -19.43 6.79
N ILE A 441 1.44 -20.77 6.83
CA ILE A 441 1.30 -21.53 8.07
C ILE A 441 2.65 -21.93 8.67
N LEU A 442 3.77 -21.73 7.95
CA LEU A 442 5.06 -22.25 8.39
C LEU A 442 5.58 -21.53 9.63
N ASN A 443 5.40 -20.19 9.71
CA ASN A 443 5.84 -19.46 10.89
C ASN A 443 5.22 -20.01 12.18
N ASP A 444 3.92 -20.23 12.17
CA ASP A 444 3.17 -20.74 13.32
C ASP A 444 3.47 -22.24 13.53
N ALA A 445 3.54 -23.02 12.45
CA ALA A 445 3.92 -24.42 12.51
C ALA A 445 5.32 -24.63 13.09
N PHE A 446 6.27 -23.70 12.91
CA PHE A 446 7.60 -23.78 13.52
C PHE A 446 7.69 -23.18 14.94
N ALA A 447 6.64 -22.57 15.43
CA ALA A 447 6.49 -22.16 16.82
C ALA A 447 5.76 -23.22 17.68
N ALA A 448 4.95 -24.08 17.05
CA ALA A 448 4.12 -25.07 17.71
C ALA A 448 4.91 -26.31 18.14
N ASP A 449 4.48 -26.97 19.21
CA ASP A 449 4.97 -28.27 19.62
C ASP A 449 4.31 -29.42 18.83
N THR A 450 4.90 -30.62 18.89
CA THR A 450 4.35 -31.81 18.25
C THR A 450 2.99 -32.18 18.86
N GLY A 451 1.98 -32.33 18.00
CA GLY A 451 0.63 -32.71 18.39
C GLY A 451 -0.16 -31.58 19.06
N ALA A 452 0.36 -30.35 19.08
CA ALA A 452 -0.37 -29.18 19.56
C ALA A 452 -1.48 -28.79 18.59
N GLU A 453 -2.64 -28.46 19.15
CA GLU A 453 -3.73 -27.83 18.41
C GLU A 453 -3.32 -26.40 18.05
N ASN A 454 -3.53 -26.03 16.79
CA ASN A 454 -3.27 -24.71 16.28
C ASN A 454 -4.56 -24.07 15.79
N ASP A 455 -4.69 -22.76 15.94
CA ASP A 455 -5.83 -22.02 15.39
C ASP A 455 -5.89 -22.18 13.86
N PRO A 456 -7.10 -22.35 13.29
CA PRO A 456 -7.25 -22.46 11.85
C PRO A 456 -6.89 -21.15 11.14
N ALA A 457 -6.06 -21.25 10.11
CA ALA A 457 -5.70 -20.12 9.29
C ALA A 457 -6.75 -19.87 8.21
N ALA A 458 -7.29 -18.63 8.13
CA ALA A 458 -8.24 -18.26 7.10
C ALA A 458 -7.54 -18.09 5.74
N ILE A 459 -8.14 -18.65 4.67
CA ILE A 459 -7.64 -18.52 3.31
C ILE A 459 -8.53 -17.61 2.45
N PRO A 460 -7.98 -16.99 1.40
CA PRO A 460 -8.76 -16.20 0.46
C PRO A 460 -9.94 -17.01 -0.10
N GLY A 461 -11.09 -16.36 -0.26
CA GLY A 461 -12.31 -17.03 -0.73
C GLY A 461 -13.22 -17.57 0.36
N GLY A 462 -12.82 -17.48 1.65
CA GLY A 462 -13.68 -17.82 2.80
C GLY A 462 -13.56 -19.26 3.28
N GLY A 463 -12.40 -19.88 3.09
CA GLY A 463 -12.05 -21.19 3.63
C GLY A 463 -11.11 -21.10 4.83
N PHE A 464 -10.73 -22.29 5.36
CA PHE A 464 -9.81 -22.45 6.47
C PHE A 464 -8.82 -23.57 6.20
N VAL A 465 -7.65 -23.43 6.80
CA VAL A 465 -6.60 -24.46 6.85
C VAL A 465 -6.33 -24.80 8.30
N TRP A 466 -6.46 -26.05 8.65
CA TRP A 466 -5.96 -26.64 9.91
C TRP A 466 -4.66 -27.35 9.62
N TYR A 467 -3.74 -27.30 10.56
CA TYR A 467 -2.48 -28.00 10.47
C TYR A 467 -2.04 -28.50 11.85
N GLU A 468 -1.37 -29.63 11.84
CA GLU A 468 -0.79 -30.26 13.04
C GLU A 468 0.66 -30.61 12.75
N VAL A 469 1.55 -30.33 13.70
CA VAL A 469 2.95 -30.77 13.65
C VAL A 469 2.99 -32.20 14.11
N ALA A 470 3.16 -33.14 13.19
CA ALA A 470 3.19 -34.58 13.52
C ALA A 470 4.54 -35.03 14.02
N ASP A 471 5.65 -34.43 13.55
CA ASP A 471 7.02 -34.75 13.99
C ASP A 471 7.95 -33.56 13.75
N ILE A 472 9.03 -33.50 14.55
CA ILE A 472 10.08 -32.49 14.45
C ILE A 472 11.43 -33.17 14.31
N THR A 473 12.07 -33.01 13.16
CA THR A 473 13.45 -33.43 12.93
C THR A 473 14.36 -32.22 13.20
N PRO A 474 15.16 -32.23 14.28
CA PRO A 474 15.99 -31.09 14.66
C PRO A 474 17.10 -30.82 13.65
N SER A 475 17.54 -29.56 13.60
CA SER A 475 18.71 -29.14 12.80
C SER A 475 19.94 -29.91 13.25
N ARG A 476 20.68 -30.47 12.29
CA ARG A 476 21.90 -31.22 12.54
C ARG A 476 23.05 -30.84 11.61
N GLU A 477 24.25 -31.18 12.03
CA GLU A 477 25.39 -31.16 11.10
C GLU A 477 25.23 -32.27 10.07
N ARG A 478 25.53 -31.96 8.81
CA ARG A 478 25.62 -32.95 7.74
C ARG A 478 27.05 -33.45 7.66
N MET A 479 27.24 -34.68 7.20
CA MET A 479 28.57 -35.17 6.84
C MET A 479 28.96 -34.67 5.47
N LEU A 480 30.27 -34.58 5.19
CA LEU A 480 30.78 -34.13 3.90
C LEU A 480 30.17 -34.93 2.73
N ASP A 481 30.03 -36.26 2.88
CA ASP A 481 29.46 -37.10 1.82
C ASP A 481 28.02 -36.76 1.45
N GLU A 482 27.24 -36.23 2.41
CA GLU A 482 25.84 -35.82 2.16
C GLU A 482 25.75 -34.53 1.33
N VAL A 483 26.80 -33.73 1.32
CA VAL A 483 26.80 -32.36 0.72
C VAL A 483 28.01 -32.14 -0.21
N LYS A 484 28.72 -33.20 -0.57
CA LYS A 484 29.98 -33.12 -1.31
C LYS A 484 29.90 -32.27 -2.58
N ASP A 485 28.86 -32.48 -3.37
CA ASP A 485 28.66 -31.71 -4.63
C ASP A 485 28.40 -30.23 -4.35
N ARG A 486 27.66 -29.92 -3.28
CA ARG A 486 27.40 -28.52 -2.86
C ARG A 486 28.67 -27.87 -2.32
N VAL A 487 29.47 -28.60 -1.56
CA VAL A 487 30.76 -28.12 -1.05
C VAL A 487 31.69 -27.83 -2.23
N ALA A 488 31.75 -28.75 -3.20
CA ALA A 488 32.58 -28.58 -4.40
C ALA A 488 32.13 -27.40 -5.27
N ALA A 489 30.82 -27.24 -5.45
CA ALA A 489 30.27 -26.10 -6.19
C ALA A 489 30.63 -24.78 -5.51
N ARG A 490 30.39 -24.66 -4.19
CA ARG A 490 30.68 -23.44 -3.44
C ARG A 490 32.18 -23.14 -3.35
N TRP A 491 33.00 -24.15 -3.19
CA TRP A 491 34.46 -24.01 -3.25
C TRP A 491 34.91 -23.45 -4.62
N ARG A 492 34.31 -23.97 -5.70
CA ARG A 492 34.59 -23.48 -7.05
C ARG A 492 34.19 -22.01 -7.24
N ASP A 493 33.03 -21.65 -6.73
CA ASP A 493 32.53 -20.26 -6.77
C ASP A 493 33.48 -19.32 -6.02
N ASP A 494 33.93 -19.73 -4.84
CA ASP A 494 34.86 -18.95 -4.03
C ASP A 494 36.26 -18.86 -4.70
N GLU A 495 36.71 -19.92 -5.35
CA GLU A 495 37.98 -19.91 -6.09
C GLU A 495 37.90 -19.04 -7.33
N ILE A 496 36.76 -19.04 -8.06
CA ILE A 496 36.51 -18.11 -9.15
C ILE A 496 36.58 -16.66 -8.64
N ASN A 497 35.87 -16.34 -7.56
CA ASN A 497 35.87 -14.99 -7.00
C ASN A 497 37.25 -14.56 -6.52
N LYS A 498 37.99 -15.44 -5.85
CA LYS A 498 39.36 -15.19 -5.41
C LYS A 498 40.30 -14.84 -6.58
N ARG A 499 40.20 -15.58 -7.68
CA ARG A 499 40.98 -15.31 -8.89
C ARG A 499 40.54 -14.03 -9.58
N LEU A 500 39.23 -13.80 -9.62
CA LEU A 500 38.62 -12.59 -10.17
C LEU A 500 39.12 -11.36 -9.43
N ASP A 501 39.15 -11.40 -8.11
CA ASP A 501 39.66 -10.31 -7.28
C ASP A 501 41.17 -10.12 -7.45
N ALA A 502 41.94 -11.21 -7.49
CA ALA A 502 43.39 -11.14 -7.73
C ALA A 502 43.70 -10.54 -9.13
N LYS A 503 42.98 -10.96 -10.17
CA LYS A 503 43.14 -10.42 -11.51
C LYS A 503 42.68 -8.96 -11.60
N THR A 504 41.63 -8.62 -10.92
CA THR A 504 41.14 -7.23 -10.80
C THR A 504 42.20 -6.34 -10.16
N MET A 505 42.82 -6.78 -9.06
CA MET A 505 43.91 -6.04 -8.40
C MET A 505 45.12 -5.88 -9.31
N GLU A 506 45.55 -6.95 -9.99
CA GLU A 506 46.65 -6.91 -10.97
C GLU A 506 46.42 -5.87 -12.06
N ILE A 507 45.22 -5.86 -12.66
CA ILE A 507 44.84 -4.91 -13.71
C ILE A 507 44.83 -3.47 -13.12
N VAL A 508 44.18 -3.26 -12.00
CA VAL A 508 44.13 -1.95 -11.35
C VAL A 508 45.51 -1.42 -10.99
N ASP A 509 46.42 -2.26 -10.52
CA ASP A 509 47.78 -1.87 -10.16
C ASP A 509 48.62 -1.52 -11.42
N LYS A 510 48.49 -2.26 -12.53
CA LYS A 510 49.10 -1.91 -13.80
C LYS A 510 48.64 -0.54 -14.31
N LEU A 511 47.32 -0.28 -14.23
CA LEU A 511 46.73 0.98 -14.65
C LEU A 511 47.16 2.15 -13.76
N LYS A 512 47.26 1.92 -12.44
CA LYS A 512 47.80 2.92 -11.47
C LYS A 512 49.28 3.22 -11.70
N ALA A 513 50.03 2.22 -12.18
CA ALA A 513 51.43 2.40 -12.58
C ALA A 513 51.59 3.16 -13.91
N GLY A 514 50.51 3.53 -14.59
CA GLY A 514 50.51 4.36 -15.77
C GLY A 514 50.35 3.56 -17.10
N ALA A 515 50.10 2.25 -17.04
CA ALA A 515 49.82 1.47 -18.25
C ALA A 515 48.53 1.95 -18.93
N PRO A 516 48.46 2.09 -20.25
CA PRO A 516 47.21 2.41 -20.95
C PRO A 516 46.16 1.31 -20.79
N LEU A 517 44.89 1.68 -20.56
CA LEU A 517 43.82 0.70 -20.43
C LEU A 517 43.69 -0.20 -21.67
N ALA A 518 43.88 0.35 -22.88
CA ALA A 518 43.79 -0.40 -24.11
C ALA A 518 44.86 -1.51 -24.20
N ASP A 519 46.10 -1.24 -23.75
CA ASP A 519 47.19 -2.21 -23.78
C ASP A 519 46.93 -3.35 -22.78
N VAL A 520 46.50 -3.01 -21.57
CA VAL A 520 46.14 -4.00 -20.55
C VAL A 520 44.93 -4.84 -20.99
N ALA A 521 43.91 -4.21 -21.57
CA ALA A 521 42.74 -4.89 -22.09
C ALA A 521 43.11 -5.88 -23.21
N THR A 522 43.99 -5.45 -24.15
CA THR A 522 44.45 -6.30 -25.24
C THR A 522 45.23 -7.52 -24.71
N ALA A 523 46.10 -7.33 -23.71
CA ALA A 523 46.87 -8.41 -23.11
C ALA A 523 45.99 -9.45 -22.41
N ASP A 524 44.89 -9.03 -21.83
CA ASP A 524 43.93 -9.88 -21.12
C ASP A 524 42.69 -10.25 -21.97
N GLN A 525 42.70 -9.96 -23.28
CA GLN A 525 41.60 -10.23 -24.22
C GLN A 525 40.25 -9.61 -23.80
N LEU A 526 40.31 -8.44 -23.20
CA LEU A 526 39.13 -7.67 -22.75
C LEU A 526 38.79 -6.60 -23.80
N MET A 527 37.52 -6.23 -23.88
CA MET A 527 37.08 -5.11 -24.71
C MET A 527 36.99 -3.84 -23.87
N VAL A 528 37.57 -2.76 -24.39
CA VAL A 528 37.42 -1.43 -23.80
C VAL A 528 36.13 -0.82 -24.31
N GLU A 529 35.30 -0.41 -23.39
CA GLU A 529 34.08 0.34 -23.66
C GLU A 529 34.19 1.76 -23.06
N THR A 530 33.56 2.72 -23.72
CA THR A 530 33.54 4.12 -23.25
C THR A 530 32.13 4.56 -22.98
N LYS A 531 31.89 5.16 -21.81
CA LYS A 531 30.63 5.78 -21.45
C LYS A 531 30.85 7.27 -21.20
N PHE A 532 30.13 8.11 -21.97
CA PHE A 532 30.10 9.57 -21.81
C PHE A 532 28.85 10.03 -21.11
N GLY A 533 28.93 11.18 -20.44
CA GLY A 533 27.77 11.86 -19.86
C GLY A 533 27.06 11.09 -18.75
N LEU A 534 27.77 10.19 -18.05
CA LEU A 534 27.21 9.40 -16.96
C LEU A 534 26.79 10.31 -15.80
N LYS A 535 25.54 10.23 -15.38
CA LYS A 535 24.98 10.90 -14.19
C LYS A 535 24.71 9.91 -13.06
N ARG A 536 24.68 10.41 -11.80
CA ARG A 536 24.45 9.57 -10.59
C ARG A 536 23.14 8.78 -10.63
N GLN A 537 22.12 9.26 -11.32
CA GLN A 537 20.79 8.65 -11.37
C GLN A 537 20.58 7.73 -12.58
N GLU A 538 21.58 7.57 -13.45
CA GLU A 538 21.51 6.71 -14.65
C GLU A 538 21.94 5.25 -14.38
N ALA A 539 21.37 4.63 -13.35
CA ALA A 539 21.63 3.22 -13.00
C ALA A 539 21.13 2.19 -14.04
N ALA A 540 20.49 2.63 -15.13
CA ALA A 540 19.96 1.71 -16.16
C ALA A 540 21.03 1.13 -17.09
N ILE A 541 22.23 1.70 -17.16
CA ILE A 541 23.28 1.34 -18.11
C ILE A 541 24.43 0.58 -17.44
N LEU A 542 24.79 0.98 -16.23
CA LEU A 542 25.81 0.36 -15.39
C LEU A 542 25.23 0.01 -14.02
N PRO A 543 25.74 -1.03 -13.35
CA PRO A 543 25.31 -1.38 -12.00
C PRO A 543 25.41 -0.20 -11.04
N PRO A 544 24.46 -0.03 -10.09
CA PRO A 544 24.50 1.07 -9.12
C PRO A 544 25.80 1.15 -8.31
N ALA A 545 26.43 -0.01 -8.02
CA ALA A 545 27.73 -0.07 -7.33
C ALA A 545 28.83 0.58 -8.17
N VAL A 546 28.85 0.33 -9.47
CA VAL A 546 29.82 0.92 -10.42
C VAL A 546 29.59 2.42 -10.52
N VAL A 547 28.34 2.86 -10.74
CA VAL A 547 28.01 4.31 -10.78
C VAL A 547 28.44 4.99 -9.50
N GLY A 548 28.10 4.42 -8.33
CA GLY A 548 28.50 4.95 -7.03
C GLY A 548 30.03 5.08 -6.89
N GLN A 549 30.80 4.08 -7.37
CA GLN A 549 32.25 4.09 -7.32
C GLN A 549 32.86 5.07 -8.33
N VAL A 550 32.29 5.20 -9.54
CA VAL A 550 32.72 6.19 -10.55
C VAL A 550 32.68 7.59 -9.95
N PHE A 551 31.60 7.95 -9.26
CA PHE A 551 31.45 9.28 -8.67
C PHE A 551 32.30 9.53 -7.40
N ARG A 552 32.91 8.51 -6.81
CA ARG A 552 33.91 8.63 -5.72
C ARG A 552 35.33 8.71 -6.23
N THR A 553 35.55 8.34 -7.49
CA THR A 553 36.89 8.23 -8.09
C THR A 553 37.27 9.57 -8.75
N PRO A 554 38.45 10.16 -8.45
CA PRO A 554 38.89 11.40 -9.08
C PRO A 554 39.12 11.23 -10.59
N LYS A 555 39.13 12.37 -11.34
CA LYS A 555 39.53 12.38 -12.75
C LYS A 555 40.92 11.76 -12.92
N ASP A 556 41.15 11.07 -14.01
CA ASP A 556 42.36 10.36 -14.39
C ASP A 556 42.75 9.18 -13.48
N SER A 557 41.91 8.88 -12.49
CA SER A 557 42.10 7.77 -11.55
C SER A 557 41.35 6.52 -11.97
N VAL A 558 41.83 5.37 -11.49
CA VAL A 558 41.32 4.03 -11.77
C VAL A 558 40.69 3.44 -10.51
N ALA A 559 39.59 2.77 -10.70
CA ALA A 559 38.95 1.97 -9.67
C ALA A 559 38.22 0.76 -10.26
N SER A 560 37.68 -0.08 -9.40
CA SER A 560 36.83 -1.21 -9.78
C SER A 560 35.61 -1.30 -8.88
N ALA A 561 34.58 -1.96 -9.36
CA ALA A 561 33.37 -2.30 -8.58
C ALA A 561 32.75 -3.59 -9.12
N ASP A 562 31.85 -4.18 -8.33
CA ASP A 562 31.10 -5.37 -8.72
C ASP A 562 30.20 -5.08 -9.93
N GLY A 563 30.12 -6.05 -10.83
CA GLY A 563 29.27 -6.00 -12.03
C GLY A 563 27.81 -6.41 -11.75
N ASN A 564 27.12 -6.88 -12.80
CA ASN A 564 25.72 -7.32 -12.72
C ASN A 564 25.57 -8.70 -12.07
N THR A 565 26.61 -9.51 -12.07
CA THR A 565 26.62 -10.84 -11.47
C THR A 565 27.71 -10.94 -10.41
N PRO A 566 27.64 -11.91 -9.49
CA PRO A 566 28.70 -12.15 -8.49
C PRO A 566 30.08 -12.43 -9.12
N TYR A 567 30.11 -12.88 -10.36
CA TYR A 567 31.32 -13.26 -11.10
C TYR A 567 31.82 -12.17 -12.05
N GLU A 568 31.29 -10.95 -11.96
CA GLU A 568 31.73 -9.83 -12.78
C GLU A 568 32.39 -8.74 -11.93
N ARG A 569 33.48 -8.17 -12.48
CA ARG A 569 34.10 -6.94 -11.98
C ARG A 569 34.22 -5.95 -13.13
N ILE A 570 33.85 -4.72 -12.89
CA ILE A 570 34.03 -3.61 -13.83
C ILE A 570 35.18 -2.76 -13.35
N ILE A 571 36.25 -2.70 -14.18
CA ILE A 571 37.44 -1.90 -13.93
C ILE A 571 37.37 -0.71 -14.85
N PHE A 572 37.51 0.50 -14.32
CA PHE A 572 37.31 1.72 -15.07
C PHE A 572 38.35 2.79 -14.74
N LYS A 573 38.59 3.65 -15.71
CA LYS A 573 39.32 4.91 -15.55
C LYS A 573 38.35 6.07 -15.78
N VAL A 574 38.33 7.05 -14.88
CA VAL A 574 37.58 8.30 -15.09
C VAL A 574 38.37 9.20 -16.03
N THR A 575 37.88 9.40 -17.24
CA THR A 575 38.56 10.18 -18.28
C THR A 575 38.17 11.65 -18.29
N ASP A 576 36.94 11.96 -17.88
CA ASP A 576 36.49 13.34 -17.72
C ASP A 576 35.49 13.53 -16.59
N VAL A 577 35.51 14.73 -16.03
CA VAL A 577 34.55 15.20 -15.01
C VAL A 577 34.07 16.57 -15.44
N LYS A 578 32.82 16.67 -15.80
CA LYS A 578 32.18 17.90 -16.24
C LYS A 578 31.21 18.39 -15.16
N GLU A 579 31.58 19.46 -14.51
CA GLU A 579 30.73 20.14 -13.54
C GLU A 579 29.70 21.02 -14.25
N PRO A 580 28.43 21.07 -13.81
CA PRO A 580 27.43 21.97 -14.35
C PRO A 580 27.82 23.42 -14.07
N THR A 581 27.51 24.32 -15.00
CA THR A 581 27.64 25.75 -14.78
C THR A 581 26.41 26.25 -14.04
N PHE A 582 26.56 26.60 -12.76
CA PHE A 582 25.46 27.08 -11.93
C PHE A 582 25.33 28.60 -11.99
N GLU A 583 24.21 29.09 -12.52
CA GLU A 583 23.85 30.51 -12.50
C GLU A 583 22.77 30.74 -11.44
N ALA A 584 23.09 31.45 -10.36
CA ALA A 584 22.20 31.64 -9.19
C ALA A 584 20.85 32.34 -9.52
N GLY A 585 20.76 33.05 -10.64
CA GLY A 585 19.52 33.67 -11.14
C GLY A 585 18.91 32.98 -12.36
N GLY A 586 19.53 31.88 -12.82
CA GLY A 586 19.08 31.14 -14.00
C GLY A 586 17.80 30.32 -13.74
N ALA A 587 17.16 29.92 -14.84
CA ALA A 587 15.92 29.12 -14.76
C ALA A 587 16.09 27.78 -14.02
N ALA A 588 17.30 27.17 -14.09
CA ALA A 588 17.63 25.92 -13.39
C ALA A 588 17.82 26.09 -11.87
N ALA A 589 18.18 27.27 -11.39
CA ALA A 589 18.43 27.52 -9.97
C ALA A 589 17.15 27.57 -9.14
N LYS A 590 16.06 28.08 -9.70
CA LYS A 590 14.78 28.24 -8.99
C LYS A 590 14.18 26.92 -8.48
N PRO A 591 14.05 25.85 -9.28
CA PRO A 591 13.57 24.55 -8.81
C PRO A 591 14.42 23.98 -7.66
N LEU A 592 15.75 24.11 -7.72
CA LEU A 592 16.67 23.64 -6.69
C LEU A 592 16.53 24.47 -5.39
N GLN A 593 16.38 25.79 -5.52
CA GLN A 593 16.13 26.65 -4.36
C GLN A 593 14.77 26.35 -3.72
N ASP A 594 13.74 26.11 -4.53
CA ASP A 594 12.41 25.73 -4.03
C ASP A 594 12.45 24.34 -3.36
N GLN A 595 13.16 23.38 -3.93
CA GLN A 595 13.37 22.05 -3.32
C GLN A 595 14.08 22.17 -1.97
N LEU A 596 15.17 22.94 -1.88
CA LEU A 596 15.90 23.17 -0.63
C LEU A 596 15.03 23.92 0.39
N ARG A 597 14.30 24.95 -0.06
CA ARG A 597 13.39 25.72 0.81
C ARG A 597 12.35 24.81 1.44
N THR A 598 11.72 23.93 0.65
CA THR A 598 10.75 22.96 1.14
C THR A 598 11.41 22.00 2.12
N ALA A 599 12.54 21.38 1.76
CA ALA A 599 13.24 20.42 2.61
C ALA A 599 13.67 21.02 3.95
N TYR A 600 14.22 22.22 3.94
CA TYR A 600 14.61 22.92 5.19
C TYR A 600 13.39 23.36 6.01
N GLY A 601 12.32 23.82 5.34
CA GLY A 601 11.07 24.19 6.01
C GLY A 601 10.43 22.99 6.71
N ASP A 602 10.38 21.86 6.04
CA ASP A 602 9.86 20.61 6.59
C ASP A 602 10.71 20.11 7.77
N GLU A 603 12.04 20.16 7.65
CA GLU A 603 12.96 19.76 8.74
C GLU A 603 12.82 20.68 9.96
N LEU A 604 12.77 22.01 9.76
CA LEU A 604 12.54 22.95 10.84
C LEU A 604 11.19 22.71 11.54
N LEU A 605 10.16 22.43 10.76
CA LEU A 605 8.84 22.12 11.31
C LEU A 605 8.89 20.81 12.12
N ASN A 606 9.53 19.78 11.59
CA ASN A 606 9.69 18.49 12.28
C ASN A 606 10.44 18.67 13.62
N GLN A 607 11.57 19.37 13.62
CA GLN A 607 12.34 19.65 14.84
C GLN A 607 11.52 20.46 15.84
N TYR A 608 10.75 21.45 15.35
CA TYR A 608 9.87 22.23 16.21
C TYR A 608 8.77 21.38 16.83
N VAL A 609 8.13 20.49 16.05
CA VAL A 609 7.10 19.56 16.55
C VAL A 609 7.67 18.62 17.62
N LEU A 610 8.83 18.00 17.37
CA LEU A 610 9.51 17.14 18.34
C LEU A 610 9.82 17.88 19.65
N LYS A 611 10.24 19.15 19.54
CA LYS A 611 10.46 20.00 20.71
C LYS A 611 9.14 20.28 21.44
N LEU A 612 8.06 20.57 20.71
CA LEU A 612 6.75 20.76 21.30
C LEU A 612 6.24 19.50 22.01
N GLU A 613 6.40 18.33 21.42
CA GLU A 613 6.01 17.06 22.04
C GLU A 613 6.68 16.86 23.40
N THR A 614 7.98 17.24 23.48
CA THR A 614 8.72 17.20 24.74
C THR A 614 8.24 18.26 25.72
N ASP A 615 8.03 19.51 25.29
CA ASP A 615 7.64 20.64 26.16
C ASP A 615 6.18 20.52 26.66
N LEU A 616 5.36 19.73 25.94
CA LEU A 616 3.95 19.49 26.27
C LEU A 616 3.72 18.18 27.02
N ASP A 617 4.78 17.51 27.49
CA ASP A 617 4.72 16.23 28.20
C ASP A 617 3.85 15.21 27.47
N THR A 618 4.14 15.01 26.17
CA THR A 618 3.39 14.10 25.32
C THR A 618 3.48 12.66 25.83
N SER A 619 2.35 12.02 26.01
CA SER A 619 2.26 10.62 26.41
C SER A 619 1.35 9.81 25.50
N ILE A 620 1.78 8.58 25.17
CA ILE A 620 1.06 7.64 24.31
C ILE A 620 0.65 6.44 25.13
N ASN A 621 -0.63 6.06 25.06
CA ASN A 621 -1.17 4.87 25.67
C ASN A 621 -1.20 3.72 24.63
N GLN A 622 -0.23 2.82 24.71
CA GLN A 622 -0.09 1.71 23.78
C GLN A 622 -1.27 0.72 23.86
N ALA A 623 -1.85 0.51 25.04
CA ALA A 623 -3.01 -0.36 25.19
C ALA A 623 -4.25 0.20 24.49
N ALA A 624 -4.51 1.50 24.64
CA ALA A 624 -5.59 2.19 23.93
C ALA A 624 -5.35 2.23 22.41
N LEU A 625 -4.10 2.38 21.97
CA LEU A 625 -3.74 2.29 20.56
C LEU A 625 -4.05 0.91 19.99
N ASN A 626 -3.63 -0.16 20.68
CA ASN A 626 -3.92 -1.53 20.28
C ASN A 626 -5.43 -1.79 20.19
N GLN A 627 -6.20 -1.30 21.16
CA GLN A 627 -7.66 -1.38 21.12
C GLN A 627 -8.26 -0.61 19.92
N ALA A 628 -7.70 0.55 19.57
CA ALA A 628 -8.18 1.36 18.46
C ALA A 628 -8.03 0.66 17.10
N VAL A 629 -6.97 -0.16 16.92
CA VAL A 629 -6.71 -0.93 15.70
C VAL A 629 -7.32 -2.33 15.72
N GLY A 630 -8.15 -2.66 16.73
CA GLY A 630 -8.88 -3.93 16.81
C GLY A 630 -8.07 -5.10 17.40
N ARG A 631 -6.96 -4.81 18.10
CA ARG A 631 -6.24 -5.81 18.90
C ARG A 631 -6.88 -5.84 20.29
N GLY A 632 -7.74 -6.83 20.54
CA GLY A 632 -8.17 -7.12 21.90
C GLY A 632 -6.93 -7.44 22.74
N THR A 633 -6.87 -6.92 23.96
CA THR A 633 -5.96 -7.44 24.97
C THR A 633 -6.31 -8.91 25.17
N SER A 634 -5.49 -9.82 24.67
CA SER A 634 -5.47 -11.20 25.17
C SER A 634 -5.06 -11.09 26.64
N GLU A 635 -6.06 -11.15 27.55
CA GLU A 635 -5.82 -11.50 28.94
C GLU A 635 -5.39 -12.97 29.04
#